data_a66ad89e1f10824f837617145ebe68e3
#
_entry.id   a66ad89e1f10824f837617145ebe68e3
#
_cell.length_a   1.000
_cell.length_b   1.000
_cell.length_c   1.000
_cell.angle_alpha   90.00
_cell.angle_beta   90.00
_cell.angle_gamma   90.00
#
_symmetry.space_group_name_H-M   'P 1'
#
loop_
_entity.id
_entity.type
_entity.pdbx_description
1 polymer ?
#
loop_
_entity_poly.entity_id
_entity_poly.type
_entity_poly.pdbx_seq_one_letter_code
_entity_poly.pdbx_strand_id
1 'polypeptide(L)'
;MGLEKLLYLQGVGAEFIDCFGNHVHISPNDRKGILTSMCLAPHQSDVDGALSVLNDKFIELRIHELDVAPWLKPIGTFQWTYVDEPYVELCLTEHFVGYIRLHLFSEQNESFRFQIHSSQLTAIGDYKTNDCLYIKYHFLLNEHQNNAIGLGYHQLTCSLDSDNHVTEYLCQLMLAPRQAYSGSLSEPLSSVRYHQQATTGNFSLSKKANPWGISTQLYSIKSESQWGVGDFNDLQKLIVFSAEQGADFILLNPLHALDLPSHISPYSPDDRRRLNPLYIHIESVKEYDSVKHVLSTPDWQINKHKLSENSLLDYAEVYALKQQVFCLLFDTFIEENQSTLTDRFQAFSDFKKQHEQALQQYADWQVGHHKEDSCQATFSNPDFWCYLQFVATSQLSLCQLTAKSVGMSIGLIRDMAVGASPTGSEVQQNADYFCANANIGAPPDPFAPQGQNWGLAPMDPIKLQQLNFLHFIDLIRSNMQSCGGLRIDHVMGLLRLWWWPKNLSLGDGAYVYYPLDALLAILSLESQRAQCIVIGEDLGIVPPEIVQNLSNANIFSNELFYFSKQNDGFTSPEHYKRQSLMMLANHDVPTLSAWWHGNDIELRQQLNLINHQQQQEMLNERDHEKHQLIHLFCQKGILLFEGDINRIEFDEVLTAWLQLSASGNSSLYSVQLEDLICETMPVNIPGTWKEYPNWRRRLSMSLEHITTSDAIKQRLSVINQSRMTDAQFDQ
;
A
#
# COMPACT_ATOMS: atom_id res chain seq x y z
N MET A 1 3.70 14.12 36.31
CA MET A 1 4.87 14.15 35.43
C MET A 1 5.13 12.81 34.72
N GLY A 2 5.07 11.67 35.40
CA GLY A 2 5.36 10.38 34.80
C GLY A 2 4.43 9.97 33.67
N LEU A 3 3.09 10.14 33.83
CA LEU A 3 2.12 9.74 32.81
C LEU A 3 2.30 10.53 31.50
N GLU A 4 2.50 11.85 31.54
CA GLU A 4 2.71 12.65 30.33
C GLU A 4 3.99 12.25 29.58
N LYS A 5 5.05 11.95 30.32
CA LYS A 5 6.30 11.44 29.73
C LYS A 5 6.07 10.07 29.07
N LEU A 6 5.30 9.18 29.70
CA LEU A 6 5.01 7.86 29.13
C LEU A 6 4.14 7.98 27.87
N LEU A 7 3.12 8.85 27.87
CA LEU A 7 2.30 9.13 26.69
C LEU A 7 3.15 9.59 25.51
N TYR A 8 4.07 10.51 25.74
CA TYR A 8 5.03 11.00 24.75
C TYR A 8 5.94 9.87 24.22
N LEU A 9 6.53 9.07 25.11
CA LEU A 9 7.42 7.96 24.73
C LEU A 9 6.70 6.84 23.96
N GLN A 10 5.41 6.66 24.18
CA GLN A 10 4.56 5.72 23.45
C GLN A 10 4.00 6.31 22.15
N GLY A 11 4.33 7.56 21.82
CA GLY A 11 3.86 8.23 20.63
C GLY A 11 2.41 8.72 20.67
N VAL A 12 1.75 8.77 21.85
CA VAL A 12 0.36 9.23 21.95
C VAL A 12 0.29 10.75 21.87
N GLY A 13 -0.31 11.27 20.79
CA GLY A 13 -0.42 12.68 20.50
C GLY A 13 -1.26 13.46 21.53
N ALA A 14 -0.89 14.73 21.76
CA ALA A 14 -1.62 15.61 22.67
C ALA A 14 -2.64 16.49 21.93
N GLU A 15 -2.40 16.76 20.65
CA GLU A 15 -3.15 17.73 19.86
C GLU A 15 -3.03 17.46 18.37
N PHE A 16 -3.91 18.02 17.57
CA PHE A 16 -3.85 17.97 16.11
C PHE A 16 -4.57 19.19 15.51
N ILE A 17 -4.35 19.44 14.22
CA ILE A 17 -5.12 20.43 13.46
C ILE A 17 -6.25 19.70 12.76
N ASP A 18 -7.49 20.14 12.95
CA ASP A 18 -8.68 19.58 12.32
C ASP A 18 -8.85 20.05 10.85
N CYS A 19 -9.90 19.54 10.19
CA CYS A 19 -10.22 19.90 8.81
C CYS A 19 -10.61 21.38 8.59
N PHE A 20 -10.91 22.11 9.64
CA PHE A 20 -11.21 23.53 9.60
C PHE A 20 -9.99 24.41 9.91
N GLY A 21 -8.83 23.80 10.18
CA GLY A 21 -7.61 24.49 10.60
C GLY A 21 -7.58 24.86 12.08
N ASN A 22 -8.49 24.34 12.90
CA ASN A 22 -8.51 24.60 14.33
C ASN A 22 -7.53 23.68 15.06
N HIS A 23 -6.92 24.23 16.10
CA HIS A 23 -6.08 23.49 17.02
C HIS A 23 -6.96 22.71 18.01
N VAL A 24 -6.95 21.40 17.94
CA VAL A 24 -7.76 20.52 18.80
C VAL A 24 -6.85 19.82 19.80
N HIS A 25 -7.14 20.00 21.10
CA HIS A 25 -6.47 19.26 22.16
C HIS A 25 -7.22 17.94 22.41
N ILE A 26 -6.49 16.83 22.37
CA ILE A 26 -7.02 15.50 22.69
C ILE A 26 -7.17 15.39 24.20
N SER A 27 -8.33 14.94 24.67
CA SER A 27 -8.60 14.88 26.10
C SER A 27 -7.61 13.97 26.84
N PRO A 28 -7.21 14.28 28.08
CA PRO A 28 -6.36 13.39 28.87
C PRO A 28 -6.93 11.99 29.07
N ASN A 29 -8.28 11.87 29.08
CA ASN A 29 -8.95 10.57 29.19
C ASN A 29 -8.79 9.74 27.93
N ASP A 30 -8.95 10.31 26.73
CA ASP A 30 -8.80 9.62 25.47
C ASP A 30 -7.35 9.15 25.27
N ARG A 31 -6.39 10.03 25.57
CA ARG A 31 -4.96 9.70 25.55
C ARG A 31 -4.62 8.55 26.50
N LYS A 32 -5.16 8.60 27.72
CA LYS A 32 -5.01 7.53 28.71
C LYS A 32 -5.68 6.23 28.25
N GLY A 33 -6.83 6.34 27.57
CA GLY A 33 -7.54 5.20 26.97
C GLY A 33 -6.71 4.47 25.93
N ILE A 34 -6.03 5.22 25.03
CA ILE A 34 -5.11 4.64 24.05
C ILE A 34 -3.91 3.97 24.74
N LEU A 35 -3.27 4.64 25.70
CA LEU A 35 -2.17 4.06 26.46
C LEU A 35 -2.61 2.75 27.17
N THR A 36 -3.81 2.73 27.74
CA THR A 36 -4.39 1.54 28.35
C THR A 36 -4.55 0.42 27.33
N SER A 37 -5.06 0.72 26.13
CA SER A 37 -5.21 -0.25 25.05
C SER A 37 -3.87 -0.84 24.60
N MET A 38 -2.78 -0.05 24.56
CA MET A 38 -1.42 -0.52 24.27
C MET A 38 -0.86 -1.45 25.33
N CYS A 39 -1.24 -1.26 26.61
CA CYS A 39 -0.70 -2.01 27.75
C CYS A 39 -1.50 -3.27 28.10
N LEU A 40 -2.71 -3.41 27.52
CA LEU A 40 -3.55 -4.60 27.74
C LEU A 40 -3.01 -5.81 26.99
N ALA A 41 -3.06 -6.97 27.68
CA ALA A 41 -2.84 -8.25 27.00
C ALA A 41 -3.95 -8.49 25.95
N PRO A 42 -3.65 -9.18 24.85
CA PRO A 42 -4.66 -9.60 23.87
C PRO A 42 -5.81 -10.34 24.60
N HIS A 43 -7.07 -9.97 24.25
CA HIS A 43 -8.29 -10.57 24.84
C HIS A 43 -8.60 -10.25 26.31
N GLN A 44 -7.90 -9.33 26.94
CA GLN A 44 -8.25 -8.87 28.28
C GLN A 44 -9.43 -7.87 28.18
N SER A 45 -10.63 -8.32 28.62
CA SER A 45 -11.86 -7.51 28.59
C SER A 45 -12.09 -6.66 29.84
N ASP A 46 -11.29 -6.85 30.89
CA ASP A 46 -11.43 -6.14 32.16
C ASP A 46 -10.77 -4.76 32.09
N VAL A 47 -11.59 -3.75 31.77
CA VAL A 47 -11.16 -2.35 31.67
C VAL A 47 -10.78 -1.77 33.03
N ASP A 48 -11.48 -2.12 34.09
CA ASP A 48 -11.19 -1.60 35.43
C ASP A 48 -9.86 -2.17 35.94
N GLY A 49 -9.61 -3.45 35.69
CA GLY A 49 -8.31 -4.08 35.93
C GLY A 49 -7.20 -3.43 35.11
N ALA A 50 -7.45 -3.10 33.83
CA ALA A 50 -6.50 -2.46 32.94
C ALA A 50 -6.16 -1.02 33.33
N LEU A 51 -7.14 -0.22 33.71
CA LEU A 51 -6.91 1.14 34.24
C LEU A 51 -6.09 1.08 35.55
N SER A 52 -6.24 0.03 36.34
CA SER A 52 -5.46 -0.20 37.56
C SER A 52 -3.99 -0.59 37.28
N VAL A 53 -3.69 -1.13 36.10
CA VAL A 53 -2.32 -1.47 35.67
C VAL A 53 -1.47 -0.20 35.46
N LEU A 54 -2.06 0.92 35.07
CA LEU A 54 -1.37 2.21 34.89
C LEU A 54 -1.07 2.89 36.23
N ASN A 55 -0.55 2.14 37.20
CA ASN A 55 -0.07 2.70 38.46
C ASN A 55 1.36 3.28 38.33
N ASP A 56 1.77 4.08 39.34
CA ASP A 56 3.05 4.77 39.30
C ASP A 56 4.23 3.83 39.06
N LYS A 57 4.22 2.64 39.66
CA LYS A 57 5.30 1.64 39.49
C LYS A 57 5.37 1.13 38.05
N PHE A 58 4.26 0.86 37.41
CA PHE A 58 4.22 0.44 36.01
C PHE A 58 4.74 1.58 35.11
N ILE A 59 4.28 2.80 35.35
CA ILE A 59 4.70 3.98 34.60
C ILE A 59 6.22 4.19 34.71
N GLU A 60 6.77 4.10 35.90
CA GLU A 60 8.23 4.20 36.13
C GLU A 60 9.01 3.11 35.40
N LEU A 61 8.57 1.84 35.50
CA LEU A 61 9.21 0.73 34.80
C LEU A 61 9.19 0.90 33.27
N ARG A 62 8.04 1.33 32.74
CA ARG A 62 7.88 1.50 31.30
C ARG A 62 8.69 2.71 30.78
N ILE A 63 8.76 3.80 31.52
CA ILE A 63 9.67 4.92 31.23
C ILE A 63 11.12 4.45 31.26
N HIS A 64 11.50 3.67 32.28
CA HIS A 64 12.86 3.14 32.33
C HIS A 64 13.18 2.30 31.09
N GLU A 65 12.28 1.44 30.66
CA GLU A 65 12.47 0.59 29.49
C GLU A 65 12.65 1.40 28.20
N LEU A 66 11.84 2.46 28.01
CA LEU A 66 11.80 3.22 26.74
C LEU A 66 12.82 4.36 26.67
N ASP A 67 13.13 4.97 27.79
CA ASP A 67 13.98 6.19 27.85
C ASP A 67 15.39 5.89 28.41
N VAL A 68 15.49 5.05 29.43
CA VAL A 68 16.76 4.80 30.14
C VAL A 68 17.51 3.60 29.57
N ALA A 69 16.84 2.46 29.41
CA ALA A 69 17.48 1.20 29.03
C ALA A 69 18.24 1.26 27.70
N PRO A 70 17.84 2.06 26.68
CA PRO A 70 18.65 2.23 25.47
C PRO A 70 20.05 2.82 25.71
N TRP A 71 20.19 3.71 26.71
CA TRP A 71 21.48 4.30 27.07
C TRP A 71 22.41 3.33 27.82
N LEU A 72 21.84 2.31 28.47
CA LEU A 72 22.62 1.34 29.24
C LEU A 72 23.27 0.26 28.35
N LYS A 73 22.91 0.20 27.08
CA LYS A 73 23.47 -0.73 26.10
C LYS A 73 24.47 0.00 25.20
N PRO A 74 25.70 -0.52 25.03
CA PRO A 74 26.69 0.10 24.15
C PRO A 74 26.22 0.30 22.70
N ILE A 75 25.37 -0.58 22.21
CA ILE A 75 24.77 -0.50 20.89
C ILE A 75 23.36 -1.09 20.91
N GLY A 76 22.43 -0.50 20.16
CA GLY A 76 21.07 -1.05 19.98
C GLY A 76 21.07 -2.32 19.13
N THR A 77 19.98 -3.08 19.16
CA THR A 77 19.81 -4.28 18.34
C THR A 77 19.58 -3.98 16.86
N PHE A 78 19.08 -2.77 16.55
CA PHE A 78 18.88 -2.25 15.22
C PHE A 78 19.32 -0.79 15.16
N GLN A 79 20.05 -0.45 14.11
CA GLN A 79 20.36 0.92 13.74
C GLN A 79 20.19 1.11 12.24
N TRP A 80 19.97 2.33 11.83
CA TRP A 80 19.89 2.68 10.42
C TRP A 80 20.56 4.04 10.17
N THR A 81 21.08 4.20 8.96
CA THR A 81 21.69 5.44 8.51
C THR A 81 21.67 5.50 6.99
N TYR A 82 21.96 6.65 6.42
CA TYR A 82 22.07 6.79 4.97
C TYR A 82 23.46 6.34 4.49
N VAL A 83 23.47 5.73 3.30
CA VAL A 83 24.68 5.16 2.69
C VAL A 83 25.74 6.20 2.32
N ASP A 84 25.33 7.44 2.07
CA ASP A 84 26.23 8.57 1.78
C ASP A 84 26.94 9.11 3.03
N GLU A 85 26.40 8.87 4.21
CA GLU A 85 26.95 9.29 5.49
C GLU A 85 26.76 8.21 6.56
N PRO A 86 27.38 7.02 6.39
CA PRO A 86 27.15 5.89 7.28
C PRO A 86 27.88 6.06 8.62
N TYR A 87 27.12 5.91 9.69
CA TYR A 87 27.65 5.94 11.06
C TYR A 87 27.01 4.85 11.92
N VAL A 88 27.64 4.63 13.08
CA VAL A 88 27.12 3.80 14.16
C VAL A 88 27.04 4.64 15.43
N GLU A 89 25.91 4.59 16.13
CA GLU A 89 25.76 5.20 17.45
C GLU A 89 26.24 4.23 18.53
N LEU A 90 27.10 4.74 19.43
CA LEU A 90 27.60 3.99 20.58
C LEU A 90 27.29 4.75 21.87
N CYS A 91 26.75 4.06 22.88
CA CYS A 91 26.50 4.59 24.22
C CYS A 91 27.51 3.98 25.19
N LEU A 92 28.42 4.79 25.73
CA LEU A 92 29.48 4.34 26.64
C LEU A 92 29.41 5.12 27.95
N THR A 93 29.82 4.50 29.04
CA THR A 93 29.98 5.22 30.33
C THR A 93 31.12 6.25 30.21
N GLU A 94 31.05 7.37 30.91
CA GLU A 94 32.09 8.41 30.96
C GLU A 94 33.47 7.86 31.38
N HIS A 95 33.48 6.74 32.10
CA HIS A 95 34.70 6.10 32.61
C HIS A 95 35.27 5.04 31.65
N PHE A 96 34.61 4.77 30.53
CA PHE A 96 35.09 3.76 29.58
C PHE A 96 36.36 4.28 28.87
N VAL A 97 37.48 3.56 29.11
CA VAL A 97 38.76 3.77 28.43
C VAL A 97 39.17 2.45 27.81
N GLY A 98 39.24 2.39 26.48
CA GLY A 98 39.62 1.15 25.80
C GLY A 98 39.39 1.21 24.29
N TYR A 99 39.57 0.06 23.67
CA TYR A 99 39.34 -0.12 22.25
C TYR A 99 37.93 -0.64 21.98
N ILE A 100 37.34 -0.06 20.94
CA ILE A 100 36.07 -0.50 20.35
C ILE A 100 36.41 -1.16 19.03
N ARG A 101 35.98 -2.41 18.84
CA ARG A 101 36.14 -3.12 17.59
C ARG A 101 34.77 -3.34 17.00
N LEU A 102 34.59 -2.85 15.77
CA LEU A 102 33.37 -3.10 14.99
C LEU A 102 33.70 -4.07 13.86
N HIS A 103 32.93 -5.16 13.77
CA HIS A 103 33.03 -6.09 12.68
C HIS A 103 31.67 -6.10 11.96
N LEU A 104 31.63 -5.51 10.76
CA LEU A 104 30.47 -5.47 9.90
C LEU A 104 30.60 -6.55 8.84
N PHE A 105 29.59 -7.39 8.76
CA PHE A 105 29.44 -8.39 7.73
C PHE A 105 28.27 -7.96 6.83
N SER A 106 28.57 -7.61 5.57
CA SER A 106 27.59 -7.05 4.67
C SER A 106 26.66 -8.13 4.13
N GLU A 107 25.47 -7.72 3.69
CA GLU A 107 24.50 -8.59 3.02
C GLU A 107 25.06 -9.21 1.72
N GLN A 108 26.08 -8.57 1.13
CA GLN A 108 26.82 -9.04 -0.04
C GLN A 108 27.99 -10.00 0.31
N ASN A 109 28.07 -10.44 1.57
CA ASN A 109 29.13 -11.31 2.09
C ASN A 109 30.53 -10.66 2.12
N GLU A 110 30.61 -9.34 2.22
CA GLU A 110 31.86 -8.61 2.44
C GLU A 110 32.08 -8.39 3.95
N SER A 111 33.35 -8.34 4.37
CA SER A 111 33.74 -8.18 5.77
C SER A 111 34.54 -6.90 5.97
N PHE A 112 34.06 -6.04 6.85
CA PHE A 112 34.71 -4.77 7.22
C PHE A 112 35.03 -4.77 8.69
N ARG A 113 36.27 -4.35 9.04
CA ARG A 113 36.74 -4.32 10.41
C ARG A 113 37.28 -2.93 10.77
N PHE A 114 36.77 -2.42 11.88
CA PHE A 114 37.17 -1.12 12.41
C PHE A 114 37.71 -1.29 13.84
N GLN A 115 38.70 -0.51 14.18
CA GLN A 115 39.19 -0.42 15.54
C GLN A 115 39.48 1.04 15.87
N ILE A 116 38.91 1.52 16.97
CA ILE A 116 39.11 2.89 17.44
C ILE A 116 39.24 2.91 18.95
N HIS A 117 40.08 3.82 19.45
CA HIS A 117 40.18 4.08 20.88
C HIS A 117 39.11 5.08 21.32
N SER A 118 38.49 4.90 22.50
CA SER A 118 37.39 5.74 22.99
C SER A 118 37.70 7.26 22.96
N SER A 119 38.94 7.65 23.15
CA SER A 119 39.39 9.06 23.10
C SER A 119 39.31 9.72 21.69
N GLN A 120 39.05 8.95 20.65
CA GLN A 120 38.93 9.44 19.26
C GLN A 120 37.50 9.62 18.82
N LEU A 121 36.52 9.21 19.66
CA LEU A 121 35.12 9.33 19.36
C LEU A 121 34.59 10.76 19.58
N THR A 122 33.65 11.17 18.75
CA THR A 122 32.96 12.47 18.88
C THR A 122 31.67 12.29 19.65
N ALA A 123 31.53 12.95 20.79
CA ALA A 123 30.31 12.94 21.59
C ALA A 123 29.22 13.77 20.93
N ILE A 124 27.97 13.22 20.91
CA ILE A 124 26.80 13.87 20.33
C ILE A 124 25.65 14.08 21.33
N GLY A 125 25.77 13.52 22.52
CA GLY A 125 24.79 13.66 23.60
C GLY A 125 25.24 12.92 24.86
N ASP A 126 24.51 13.17 25.94
CA ASP A 126 24.75 12.52 27.22
C ASP A 126 23.47 12.24 27.96
N TYR A 127 23.50 11.25 28.85
CA TYR A 127 22.43 10.88 29.75
C TYR A 127 22.96 10.54 31.14
N LYS A 128 22.48 11.24 32.14
CA LYS A 128 22.93 11.04 33.52
C LYS A 128 21.91 10.18 34.30
N THR A 129 22.33 9.03 34.76
CA THR A 129 21.63 8.26 35.78
C THR A 129 22.11 8.68 37.18
N ASN A 130 21.52 8.13 38.24
CA ASN A 130 21.97 8.40 39.63
C ASN A 130 23.42 8.00 39.86
N ASP A 131 23.91 6.98 39.17
CA ASP A 131 25.17 6.31 39.45
C ASP A 131 26.28 6.56 38.38
N CYS A 132 25.88 6.96 37.15
CA CYS A 132 26.80 7.05 36.04
C CYS A 132 26.34 8.06 34.97
N LEU A 133 27.26 8.70 34.28
CA LEU A 133 27.03 9.47 33.06
C LEU A 133 27.33 8.58 31.85
N TYR A 134 26.35 8.47 30.97
CA TYR A 134 26.46 7.79 29.67
C TYR A 134 26.61 8.84 28.58
N ILE A 135 27.53 8.60 27.64
CA ILE A 135 27.82 9.50 26.53
C ILE A 135 27.52 8.75 25.24
N LYS A 136 26.78 9.39 24.37
CA LYS A 136 26.47 8.90 23.02
C LYS A 136 27.49 9.45 22.04
N TYR A 137 28.02 8.60 21.20
CA TYR A 137 29.05 8.91 20.22
C TYR A 137 28.56 8.50 18.81
N HIS A 138 28.97 9.26 17.81
CA HIS A 138 28.95 8.82 16.41
C HIS A 138 30.31 8.26 16.01
N PHE A 139 30.29 7.10 15.39
CA PHE A 139 31.41 6.49 14.72
C PHE A 139 31.17 6.48 13.21
N LEU A 140 31.87 7.33 12.45
CA LEU A 140 31.72 7.44 10.99
C LEU A 140 32.45 6.28 10.30
N LEU A 141 31.71 5.47 9.51
CA LEU A 141 32.27 4.28 8.86
C LEU A 141 33.14 4.65 7.65
N ASN A 142 32.80 5.69 6.89
CA ASN A 142 33.51 6.07 5.66
C ASN A 142 34.92 6.65 5.90
N GLU A 143 35.21 7.24 7.07
CA GLU A 143 36.53 7.82 7.37
C GLU A 143 37.61 6.77 7.56
N HIS A 144 37.22 5.49 7.71
CA HIS A 144 38.13 4.42 8.12
C HIS A 144 38.29 3.32 7.07
N GLN A 145 37.74 3.50 5.84
CA GLN A 145 37.79 2.47 4.78
C GLN A 145 37.90 3.05 3.36
N ASN A 146 38.64 2.36 2.51
CA ASN A 146 38.80 2.72 1.09
C ASN A 146 37.63 2.21 0.21
N ASN A 147 36.80 1.27 0.68
CA ASN A 147 35.69 0.71 -0.05
C ASN A 147 34.39 1.16 0.59
N ALA A 148 33.46 1.66 -0.21
CA ALA A 148 32.11 2.01 0.22
C ALA A 148 31.33 0.76 0.62
N ILE A 149 30.65 0.81 1.78
CA ILE A 149 29.72 -0.23 2.19
C ILE A 149 28.43 -0.04 1.38
N GLY A 150 27.91 -1.11 0.78
CA GLY A 150 26.72 -1.05 -0.07
C GLY A 150 25.42 -0.85 0.71
N LEU A 151 24.34 -0.58 -0.01
CA LEU A 151 22.97 -0.56 0.54
C LEU A 151 22.58 -1.94 1.08
N GLY A 152 21.87 -1.99 2.21
CA GLY A 152 21.36 -3.26 2.72
C GLY A 152 21.20 -3.36 4.22
N TYR A 153 20.87 -4.58 4.68
CA TYR A 153 20.78 -4.96 6.08
C TYR A 153 21.99 -5.78 6.45
N HIS A 154 22.89 -5.19 7.20
CA HIS A 154 24.20 -5.76 7.54
C HIS A 154 24.19 -6.28 8.98
N GLN A 155 25.01 -7.28 9.25
CA GLN A 155 25.26 -7.74 10.60
C GLN A 155 26.45 -6.99 11.17
N LEU A 156 26.31 -6.38 12.33
CA LEU A 156 27.35 -5.63 13.02
C LEU A 156 27.60 -6.25 14.38
N THR A 157 28.84 -6.64 14.66
CA THR A 157 29.30 -7.03 15.98
C THR A 157 30.14 -5.90 16.55
N CYS A 158 29.77 -5.42 17.74
CA CYS A 158 30.55 -4.44 18.51
C CYS A 158 31.19 -5.14 19.68
N SER A 159 32.55 -5.12 19.74
CA SER A 159 33.32 -5.69 20.86
C SER A 159 33.99 -4.55 21.62
N LEU A 160 33.74 -4.47 22.93
CA LEU A 160 34.36 -3.54 23.83
C LEU A 160 35.50 -4.27 24.57
N ASP A 161 36.68 -3.70 24.49
CA ASP A 161 37.90 -4.23 25.13
C ASP A 161 38.31 -3.30 26.26
N SER A 162 38.04 -3.71 27.51
CA SER A 162 38.44 -2.98 28.72
C SER A 162 38.95 -3.96 29.77
N ASP A 163 40.08 -3.66 30.38
CA ASP A 163 40.64 -4.33 31.56
C ASP A 163 40.61 -5.88 31.52
N ASN A 164 41.04 -6.50 30.41
CA ASN A 164 41.07 -7.94 30.15
C ASN A 164 39.71 -8.62 29.96
N HIS A 165 38.61 -7.89 29.75
CA HIS A 165 37.30 -8.42 29.38
C HIS A 165 36.90 -7.92 28.02
N VAL A 166 36.46 -8.84 27.14
CA VAL A 166 35.86 -8.53 25.85
C VAL A 166 34.40 -8.87 25.94
N THR A 167 33.53 -7.88 25.75
CA THR A 167 32.07 -8.09 25.68
C THR A 167 31.59 -7.79 24.26
N GLU A 168 30.82 -8.69 23.68
CA GLU A 168 30.28 -8.59 22.32
C GLU A 168 28.80 -8.27 22.32
N TYR A 169 28.41 -7.38 21.41
CA TYR A 169 27.04 -6.95 21.18
C TYR A 169 26.71 -7.09 19.70
N LEU A 170 25.53 -7.61 19.40
CA LEU A 170 25.04 -7.76 18.04
C LEU A 170 24.05 -6.64 17.70
N CYS A 171 24.17 -6.11 16.48
CA CYS A 171 23.32 -5.09 15.92
C CYS A 171 23.04 -5.42 14.44
N GLN A 172 21.82 -5.20 13.99
CA GLN A 172 21.51 -5.12 12.57
C GLN A 172 21.64 -3.66 12.13
N LEU A 173 22.55 -3.37 11.22
CA LEU A 173 22.75 -2.04 10.65
C LEU A 173 22.13 -1.97 9.26
N MET A 174 21.12 -1.12 9.07
CA MET A 174 20.56 -0.83 7.76
C MET A 174 21.23 0.40 7.15
N LEU A 175 21.79 0.26 5.95
CA LEU A 175 22.26 1.36 5.12
C LEU A 175 21.24 1.62 4.01
N ALA A 176 20.56 2.76 4.10
CA ALA A 176 19.46 3.11 3.20
C ALA A 176 19.85 4.25 2.24
N PRO A 177 19.23 4.33 1.05
CA PRO A 177 19.31 5.51 0.21
C PRO A 177 18.39 6.60 0.77
N ARG A 178 18.69 7.88 0.46
CA ARG A 178 17.80 9.00 0.85
C ARG A 178 16.48 9.02 0.10
N GLN A 179 16.43 8.41 -1.06
CA GLN A 179 15.28 8.49 -1.98
C GLN A 179 14.86 7.12 -2.48
N ALA A 180 13.55 6.97 -2.64
CA ALA A 180 12.94 5.87 -3.34
C ALA A 180 13.30 5.88 -4.83
N TYR A 181 13.12 4.75 -5.50
CA TYR A 181 13.36 4.61 -6.93
C TYR A 181 12.38 5.49 -7.74
N SER A 182 12.93 6.23 -8.69
CA SER A 182 12.14 7.11 -9.57
C SER A 182 12.14 6.68 -11.04
N GLY A 183 12.97 5.71 -11.40
CA GLY A 183 13.11 5.33 -12.79
C GLY A 183 13.52 6.49 -13.69
N SER A 184 12.85 6.62 -14.83
CA SER A 184 13.04 7.73 -15.77
C SER A 184 12.30 9.03 -15.39
N LEU A 185 11.53 9.01 -14.29
CA LEU A 185 10.71 10.14 -13.85
C LEU A 185 11.50 11.25 -13.14
N SER A 186 12.74 10.97 -12.71
CA SER A 186 13.60 11.93 -11.98
C SER A 186 14.44 12.86 -12.86
N GLU A 187 14.56 12.58 -14.16
CA GLU A 187 15.36 13.45 -15.04
C GLU A 187 14.55 14.68 -15.46
N PRO A 188 15.06 15.92 -15.24
CA PRO A 188 14.45 17.10 -15.82
C PRO A 188 14.53 17.01 -17.35
N LEU A 189 13.47 17.44 -18.04
CA LEU A 189 13.33 17.41 -19.50
C LEU A 189 14.53 18.04 -20.27
N SER A 190 15.35 18.85 -19.60
CA SER A 190 16.54 19.51 -20.18
C SER A 190 17.77 18.62 -20.36
N SER A 191 17.81 17.41 -19.81
CA SER A 191 18.98 16.52 -19.81
C SER A 191 18.91 15.36 -20.82
N VAL A 192 17.81 15.18 -21.54
CA VAL A 192 17.68 14.16 -22.58
C VAL A 192 18.49 14.55 -23.81
N ARG A 193 19.79 14.27 -23.82
CA ARG A 193 20.63 14.34 -25.03
C ARG A 193 20.26 13.18 -25.95
N TYR A 194 19.70 13.52 -27.12
CA TYR A 194 19.55 12.60 -28.25
C TYR A 194 20.91 12.04 -28.65
N HIS A 195 21.16 10.79 -28.35
CA HIS A 195 22.19 10.02 -29.03
C HIS A 195 21.52 9.27 -30.18
N GLN A 196 21.54 9.89 -31.37
CA GLN A 196 21.34 9.17 -32.63
C GLN A 196 22.51 8.19 -32.84
N GLN A 197 22.23 6.89 -32.78
CA GLN A 197 22.94 5.91 -33.58
C GLN A 197 21.92 4.92 -34.15
N ALA A 198 21.67 5.11 -35.43
CA ALA A 198 20.98 4.16 -36.27
C ALA A 198 21.88 2.94 -36.50
N THR A 199 21.38 1.76 -36.17
CA THR A 199 21.59 0.53 -36.99
C THR A 199 20.68 -0.58 -36.49
N THR A 200 19.90 -1.12 -37.45
CA THR A 200 19.26 -2.44 -37.49
C THR A 200 18.20 -2.79 -36.44
N GLY A 201 16.93 -2.65 -36.85
CA GLY A 201 15.88 -3.63 -36.55
C GLY A 201 15.42 -3.80 -35.09
N ASN A 202 15.41 -2.76 -34.25
CA ASN A 202 14.76 -2.81 -32.94
C ASN A 202 13.78 -1.63 -32.82
N PHE A 203 12.56 -1.91 -32.42
CA PHE A 203 11.60 -0.91 -31.99
C PHE A 203 12.25 -0.03 -30.94
N SER A 204 12.63 1.18 -31.29
CA SER A 204 13.07 2.22 -30.36
C SER A 204 11.84 2.69 -29.60
N LEU A 205 11.67 2.20 -28.37
CA LEU A 205 10.73 2.77 -27.42
C LEU A 205 11.18 4.20 -27.11
N SER A 206 10.49 5.19 -27.70
CA SER A 206 10.65 6.57 -27.28
C SER A 206 10.21 6.68 -25.82
N LYS A 207 11.13 7.01 -24.90
CA LYS A 207 10.79 7.29 -23.49
C LYS A 207 9.77 8.44 -23.47
N LYS A 208 8.55 8.15 -23.03
CA LYS A 208 7.55 9.18 -22.80
C LYS A 208 7.94 9.96 -21.54
N ALA A 209 7.92 11.29 -21.66
CA ALA A 209 8.23 12.17 -20.54
C ALA A 209 7.16 12.09 -19.42
N ASN A 210 5.92 11.76 -19.76
CA ASN A 210 4.75 11.80 -18.89
C ASN A 210 3.92 10.50 -19.00
N PRO A 211 4.27 9.43 -18.24
CA PRO A 211 3.54 8.17 -18.26
C PRO A 211 2.07 8.31 -17.84
N TRP A 212 1.21 7.50 -18.47
CA TRP A 212 -0.19 7.39 -18.10
C TRP A 212 -0.66 5.94 -18.10
N GLY A 213 -1.77 5.66 -17.40
CA GLY A 213 -2.30 4.31 -17.30
C GLY A 213 -3.79 4.26 -17.02
N ILE A 214 -4.29 3.03 -16.90
CA ILE A 214 -5.66 2.73 -16.56
C ILE A 214 -5.70 2.18 -15.13
N SER A 215 -6.62 2.68 -14.30
CA SER A 215 -6.95 2.07 -13.02
C SER A 215 -8.18 1.19 -13.14
N THR A 216 -8.21 0.08 -12.43
CA THR A 216 -9.34 -0.86 -12.43
C THR A 216 -9.42 -1.70 -11.17
N GLN A 217 -10.64 -2.09 -10.82
CA GLN A 217 -10.90 -3.12 -9.83
C GLN A 217 -10.87 -4.48 -10.54
N LEU A 218 -9.79 -5.27 -10.36
CA LEU A 218 -9.62 -6.53 -11.10
C LEU A 218 -10.82 -7.46 -10.97
N TYR A 219 -11.39 -7.59 -9.76
CA TYR A 219 -12.56 -8.43 -9.51
C TYR A 219 -13.80 -8.03 -10.33
N SER A 220 -13.92 -6.75 -10.73
CA SER A 220 -15.08 -6.23 -11.44
C SER A 220 -15.09 -6.56 -12.94
N ILE A 221 -13.96 -6.90 -13.52
CA ILE A 221 -13.84 -7.20 -14.95
C ILE A 221 -14.69 -8.41 -15.31
N LYS A 222 -15.41 -8.31 -16.44
CA LYS A 222 -16.13 -9.41 -17.07
C LYS A 222 -15.39 -9.87 -18.33
N SER A 223 -15.31 -11.18 -18.53
CA SER A 223 -14.84 -11.79 -19.78
C SER A 223 -15.51 -13.15 -20.01
N GLU A 224 -15.40 -13.67 -21.25
CA GLU A 224 -16.00 -14.94 -21.61
C GLU A 224 -15.33 -16.16 -20.95
N SER A 225 -14.05 -16.05 -20.59
CA SER A 225 -13.26 -17.18 -20.06
C SER A 225 -13.28 -17.32 -18.54
N GLN A 226 -13.77 -16.33 -17.79
CA GLN A 226 -13.67 -16.26 -16.34
C GLN A 226 -14.59 -17.23 -15.57
N TRP A 227 -14.29 -17.41 -14.28
CA TRP A 227 -15.05 -18.21 -13.33
C TRP A 227 -15.84 -17.33 -12.33
N GLY A 228 -16.57 -16.34 -12.86
CA GLY A 228 -17.43 -15.44 -12.08
C GLY A 228 -16.72 -14.24 -11.45
N VAL A 229 -15.41 -14.11 -11.60
CA VAL A 229 -14.59 -13.01 -11.08
C VAL A 229 -13.48 -12.70 -12.06
N GLY A 230 -13.14 -11.44 -12.27
CA GLY A 230 -11.98 -11.04 -13.07
C GLY A 230 -10.68 -11.60 -12.51
N ASP A 231 -9.78 -12.06 -13.36
CA ASP A 231 -8.61 -12.83 -12.98
C ASP A 231 -7.31 -12.35 -13.69
N PHE A 232 -6.19 -13.03 -13.45
CA PHE A 232 -4.88 -12.64 -13.99
C PHE A 232 -4.79 -12.78 -15.53
N ASN A 233 -5.62 -13.60 -16.17
CA ASN A 233 -5.68 -13.64 -17.62
C ASN A 233 -6.43 -12.44 -18.19
N ASP A 234 -7.49 -12.00 -17.52
CA ASP A 234 -8.19 -10.77 -17.88
C ASP A 234 -7.26 -9.56 -17.72
N LEU A 235 -6.44 -9.56 -16.66
CA LEU A 235 -5.40 -8.55 -16.47
C LEU A 235 -4.38 -8.57 -17.61
N GLN A 236 -3.91 -9.75 -18.05
CA GLN A 236 -2.98 -9.84 -19.18
C GLN A 236 -3.58 -9.30 -20.48
N LYS A 237 -4.84 -9.61 -20.77
CA LYS A 237 -5.55 -9.06 -21.94
C LYS A 237 -5.68 -7.54 -21.85
N LEU A 238 -6.02 -7.01 -20.67
CA LEU A 238 -6.12 -5.56 -20.45
C LEU A 238 -4.75 -4.87 -20.60
N ILE A 239 -3.67 -5.48 -20.12
CA ILE A 239 -2.29 -4.98 -20.27
C ILE A 239 -1.95 -4.82 -21.76
N VAL A 240 -2.16 -5.88 -22.57
CA VAL A 240 -1.85 -5.84 -23.99
C VAL A 240 -2.64 -4.75 -24.69
N PHE A 241 -3.96 -4.72 -24.50
CA PHE A 241 -4.82 -3.69 -25.06
C PHE A 241 -4.38 -2.28 -24.67
N SER A 242 -4.13 -2.04 -23.38
CA SER A 242 -3.76 -0.72 -22.88
C SER A 242 -2.40 -0.24 -23.41
N ALA A 243 -1.43 -1.16 -23.53
CA ALA A 243 -0.12 -0.87 -24.12
C ALA A 243 -0.24 -0.50 -25.61
N GLU A 244 -1.10 -1.17 -26.38
CA GLU A 244 -1.40 -0.84 -27.77
C GLU A 244 -2.00 0.58 -27.92
N GLN A 245 -2.74 1.04 -26.91
CA GLN A 245 -3.25 2.42 -26.85
C GLN A 245 -2.23 3.43 -26.33
N GLY A 246 -1.08 2.95 -25.90
CA GLY A 246 0.05 3.75 -25.43
C GLY A 246 0.10 3.99 -23.93
N ALA A 247 -0.62 3.22 -23.11
CA ALA A 247 -0.51 3.27 -21.65
C ALA A 247 0.81 2.69 -21.16
N ASP A 248 1.31 3.23 -20.05
CA ASP A 248 2.56 2.85 -19.41
C ASP A 248 2.37 1.95 -18.18
N PHE A 249 1.15 1.90 -17.63
CA PHE A 249 0.84 1.09 -16.45
C PHE A 249 -0.64 0.73 -16.34
N ILE A 250 -0.91 -0.29 -15.51
CA ILE A 250 -2.24 -0.59 -14.95
C ILE A 250 -2.15 -0.43 -13.44
N LEU A 251 -2.98 0.44 -12.85
CA LEU A 251 -3.15 0.58 -11.42
C LEU A 251 -4.29 -0.34 -10.94
N LEU A 252 -3.98 -1.20 -9.98
CA LEU A 252 -4.90 -2.21 -9.47
C LEU A 252 -5.45 -1.83 -8.09
N ASN A 253 -6.60 -2.39 -7.73
CA ASN A 253 -7.03 -2.46 -6.35
C ASN A 253 -6.08 -3.36 -5.53
N PRO A 254 -6.16 -3.34 -4.17
CA PRO A 254 -5.43 -4.30 -3.35
C PRO A 254 -5.74 -5.75 -3.74
N LEU A 255 -4.70 -6.52 -4.05
CA LEU A 255 -4.81 -7.93 -4.46
C LEU A 255 -4.61 -8.90 -3.30
N HIS A 256 -4.68 -8.40 -2.07
CA HIS A 256 -4.40 -9.15 -0.84
C HIS A 256 -5.35 -10.34 -0.62
N ALA A 257 -4.87 -11.34 0.10
CA ALA A 257 -5.71 -12.43 0.59
C ALA A 257 -6.84 -11.88 1.47
N LEU A 258 -8.05 -12.43 1.28
CA LEU A 258 -9.25 -12.06 2.00
C LEU A 258 -9.76 -13.24 2.82
N ASP A 259 -10.43 -12.97 3.93
CA ASP A 259 -11.17 -13.97 4.72
C ASP A 259 -12.56 -14.18 4.08
N LEU A 260 -12.58 -14.93 3.00
CA LEU A 260 -13.79 -15.19 2.20
C LEU A 260 -14.61 -16.35 2.76
N PRO A 261 -15.95 -16.26 2.67
CA PRO A 261 -16.74 -15.15 2.12
C PRO A 261 -17.13 -14.06 3.13
N SER A 262 -16.57 -14.09 4.34
CA SER A 262 -16.99 -13.24 5.46
C SER A 262 -16.62 -11.77 5.26
N HIS A 263 -15.41 -11.52 4.74
CA HIS A 263 -14.85 -10.19 4.51
C HIS A 263 -14.43 -10.04 3.06
N ILE A 264 -15.15 -9.18 2.33
CA ILE A 264 -14.98 -9.01 0.87
C ILE A 264 -14.27 -7.71 0.47
N SER A 265 -14.10 -6.76 1.41
CA SER A 265 -13.42 -5.51 1.13
C SER A 265 -11.94 -5.73 0.84
N PRO A 266 -11.41 -5.27 -0.30
CA PRO A 266 -9.98 -5.33 -0.59
C PRO A 266 -9.11 -4.56 0.41
N TYR A 267 -9.73 -3.57 1.11
CA TYR A 267 -9.07 -2.72 2.11
C TYR A 267 -9.17 -3.25 3.54
N SER A 268 -9.79 -4.43 3.74
CA SER A 268 -9.80 -5.17 5.02
C SER A 268 -9.30 -6.60 4.83
N PRO A 269 -8.04 -6.78 4.40
CA PRO A 269 -7.49 -8.08 4.05
C PRO A 269 -7.22 -8.99 5.26
N ASP A 270 -7.16 -10.30 4.97
CA ASP A 270 -6.68 -11.33 5.89
C ASP A 270 -5.15 -11.22 6.10
N ASP A 271 -4.41 -11.11 4.99
CA ASP A 271 -2.95 -10.89 5.01
C ASP A 271 -2.51 -10.06 3.81
N ARG A 272 -1.93 -8.88 4.10
CA ARG A 272 -1.41 -7.96 3.07
C ARG A 272 -0.18 -8.47 2.32
N ARG A 273 0.48 -9.51 2.84
CA ARG A 273 1.67 -10.11 2.22
C ARG A 273 1.32 -11.24 1.26
N ARG A 274 0.04 -11.65 1.20
CA ARG A 274 -0.45 -12.78 0.40
C ARG A 274 -1.45 -12.33 -0.64
N LEU A 275 -1.51 -13.07 -1.74
CA LEU A 275 -2.44 -12.79 -2.84
C LEU A 275 -3.77 -13.53 -2.62
N ASN A 276 -4.86 -12.91 -3.06
CA ASN A 276 -6.17 -13.55 -3.08
C ASN A 276 -6.21 -14.63 -4.17
N PRO A 277 -6.39 -15.92 -3.82
CA PRO A 277 -6.43 -17.00 -4.81
C PRO A 277 -7.56 -16.90 -5.82
N LEU A 278 -8.61 -16.10 -5.56
CA LEU A 278 -9.68 -15.89 -6.53
C LEU A 278 -9.21 -15.28 -7.83
N TYR A 279 -8.07 -14.56 -7.83
CA TYR A 279 -7.50 -14.00 -9.06
C TYR A 279 -6.72 -15.02 -9.91
N ILE A 280 -6.54 -16.26 -9.45
CA ILE A 280 -5.92 -17.33 -10.25
C ILE A 280 -6.82 -17.63 -11.46
N HIS A 281 -6.29 -17.52 -12.66
CA HIS A 281 -6.90 -18.02 -13.89
C HIS A 281 -6.69 -19.54 -13.99
N ILE A 282 -7.77 -20.29 -13.91
CA ILE A 282 -7.77 -21.76 -13.79
C ILE A 282 -7.13 -22.42 -15.00
N GLU A 283 -7.53 -22.02 -16.20
CA GLU A 283 -7.08 -22.63 -17.46
C GLU A 283 -5.61 -22.41 -17.76
N SER A 284 -4.97 -21.44 -17.09
CA SER A 284 -3.52 -21.19 -17.20
C SER A 284 -2.70 -21.94 -16.14
N VAL A 285 -3.31 -22.67 -15.24
CA VAL A 285 -2.61 -23.54 -14.28
C VAL A 285 -2.06 -24.76 -15.01
N LYS A 286 -0.80 -25.11 -14.79
CA LYS A 286 -0.13 -26.19 -15.52
C LYS A 286 -0.84 -27.55 -15.42
N GLU A 287 -1.45 -27.81 -14.28
CA GLU A 287 -2.19 -29.03 -13.97
C GLU A 287 -3.61 -29.08 -14.61
N TYR A 288 -4.05 -27.98 -15.25
CA TYR A 288 -5.39 -27.88 -15.85
C TYR A 288 -5.66 -28.92 -16.92
N ASP A 289 -4.72 -29.19 -17.80
CA ASP A 289 -4.94 -30.16 -18.90
C ASP A 289 -5.31 -31.56 -18.41
N SER A 290 -4.79 -31.96 -17.25
CA SER A 290 -5.10 -33.26 -16.61
C SER A 290 -6.51 -33.33 -16.06
N VAL A 291 -7.06 -32.20 -15.56
CA VAL A 291 -8.41 -32.11 -14.97
C VAL A 291 -9.49 -31.57 -15.92
N LYS A 292 -9.09 -31.08 -17.09
CA LYS A 292 -9.98 -30.46 -18.09
C LYS A 292 -11.19 -31.32 -18.45
N HIS A 293 -11.03 -32.63 -18.54
CA HIS A 293 -12.09 -33.57 -18.88
C HIS A 293 -13.21 -33.56 -17.80
N VAL A 294 -12.88 -33.37 -16.52
CA VAL A 294 -13.84 -33.24 -15.42
C VAL A 294 -14.53 -31.89 -15.49
N LEU A 295 -13.74 -30.80 -15.63
CA LEU A 295 -14.25 -29.43 -15.63
C LEU A 295 -15.07 -29.08 -16.88
N SER A 296 -14.96 -29.86 -17.96
CA SER A 296 -15.76 -29.70 -19.17
C SER A 296 -17.12 -30.38 -19.11
N THR A 297 -17.49 -31.04 -18.01
CA THR A 297 -18.80 -31.65 -17.84
C THR A 297 -19.89 -30.59 -17.70
N PRO A 298 -21.16 -30.90 -18.07
CA PRO A 298 -22.26 -29.93 -18.10
C PRO A 298 -22.44 -29.21 -16.74
N ASP A 299 -22.35 -29.92 -15.64
CA ASP A 299 -22.58 -29.35 -14.29
C ASP A 299 -21.57 -28.23 -13.96
N TRP A 300 -20.30 -28.44 -14.25
CA TRP A 300 -19.26 -27.41 -14.08
C TRP A 300 -19.47 -26.21 -14.99
N GLN A 301 -19.81 -26.45 -16.26
CA GLN A 301 -20.00 -25.39 -17.25
C GLN A 301 -21.25 -24.55 -16.96
N ILE A 302 -22.34 -25.17 -16.48
CA ILE A 302 -23.56 -24.47 -16.06
C ILE A 302 -23.26 -23.54 -14.87
N ASN A 303 -22.54 -24.05 -13.84
CA ASN A 303 -22.18 -23.25 -12.67
C ASN A 303 -21.24 -22.10 -13.05
N LYS A 304 -20.20 -22.37 -13.86
CA LYS A 304 -19.30 -21.34 -14.40
C LYS A 304 -20.07 -20.24 -15.12
N HIS A 305 -20.96 -20.62 -16.05
CA HIS A 305 -21.75 -19.67 -16.84
C HIS A 305 -22.70 -18.84 -15.95
N LYS A 306 -23.43 -19.48 -15.03
CA LYS A 306 -24.33 -18.79 -14.09
C LYS A 306 -23.59 -17.67 -13.33
N LEU A 307 -22.39 -17.95 -12.81
CA LEU A 307 -21.61 -16.97 -12.05
C LEU A 307 -21.04 -15.86 -12.94
N SER A 308 -20.73 -16.16 -14.18
CA SER A 308 -20.17 -15.19 -15.14
C SER A 308 -21.19 -14.14 -15.58
N GLU A 309 -22.49 -14.49 -15.63
CA GLU A 309 -23.58 -13.59 -16.05
C GLU A 309 -24.03 -12.62 -14.95
N ASN A 310 -23.75 -12.90 -13.69
CA ASN A 310 -24.20 -12.07 -12.58
C ASN A 310 -23.67 -10.62 -12.72
N SER A 311 -24.53 -9.63 -12.49
CA SER A 311 -24.15 -8.22 -12.43
C SER A 311 -23.45 -7.83 -11.12
N LEU A 312 -23.70 -8.59 -10.06
CA LEU A 312 -23.03 -8.49 -8.77
C LEU A 312 -22.23 -9.77 -8.50
N LEU A 313 -21.01 -9.61 -8.06
CA LEU A 313 -20.14 -10.72 -7.65
C LEU A 313 -20.73 -11.44 -6.44
N ASP A 314 -20.96 -12.73 -6.57
CA ASP A 314 -21.29 -13.61 -5.45
C ASP A 314 -20.02 -14.29 -4.97
N TYR A 315 -19.36 -13.66 -3.99
CA TYR A 315 -18.11 -14.18 -3.44
C TYR A 315 -18.24 -15.57 -2.83
N ALA A 316 -19.40 -15.89 -2.22
CA ALA A 316 -19.59 -17.19 -1.59
C ALA A 316 -19.69 -18.31 -2.64
N GLU A 317 -20.52 -18.13 -3.68
CA GLU A 317 -20.65 -19.13 -4.74
C GLU A 317 -19.36 -19.24 -5.59
N VAL A 318 -18.70 -18.10 -5.92
CA VAL A 318 -17.42 -18.10 -6.66
C VAL A 318 -16.34 -18.79 -5.87
N TYR A 319 -16.22 -18.46 -4.58
CA TYR A 319 -15.22 -19.06 -3.70
C TYR A 319 -15.44 -20.58 -3.59
N ALA A 320 -16.65 -21.04 -3.30
CA ALA A 320 -16.97 -22.46 -3.19
C ALA A 320 -16.69 -23.22 -4.50
N LEU A 321 -16.99 -22.64 -5.67
CA LEU A 321 -16.70 -23.26 -6.96
C LEU A 321 -15.18 -23.34 -7.23
N LYS A 322 -14.46 -22.24 -7.05
CA LYS A 322 -13.00 -22.19 -7.29
C LYS A 322 -12.22 -23.07 -6.30
N GLN A 323 -12.64 -23.15 -5.05
CA GLN A 323 -12.01 -24.06 -4.08
C GLN A 323 -12.05 -25.53 -4.52
N GLN A 324 -13.20 -26.00 -5.02
CA GLN A 324 -13.32 -27.37 -5.55
C GLN A 324 -12.35 -27.61 -6.72
N VAL A 325 -12.22 -26.62 -7.63
CA VAL A 325 -11.28 -26.70 -8.73
C VAL A 325 -9.82 -26.71 -8.21
N PHE A 326 -9.50 -25.86 -7.25
CA PHE A 326 -8.16 -25.80 -6.66
C PHE A 326 -7.77 -27.12 -5.97
N CYS A 327 -8.71 -27.82 -5.34
CA CYS A 327 -8.47 -29.14 -4.80
C CYS A 327 -8.08 -30.14 -5.89
N LEU A 328 -8.84 -30.19 -6.99
CA LEU A 328 -8.53 -31.07 -8.12
C LEU A 328 -7.14 -30.77 -8.72
N LEU A 329 -6.80 -29.47 -8.87
CA LEU A 329 -5.49 -29.05 -9.39
C LEU A 329 -4.35 -29.44 -8.45
N PHE A 330 -4.52 -29.25 -7.14
CA PHE A 330 -3.51 -29.59 -6.16
C PHE A 330 -3.31 -31.11 -6.04
N ASP A 331 -4.41 -31.88 -6.00
CA ASP A 331 -4.33 -33.33 -5.95
C ASP A 331 -3.57 -33.86 -7.18
N THR A 332 -3.86 -33.34 -8.36
CA THR A 332 -3.12 -33.62 -9.59
C THR A 332 -1.64 -33.22 -9.48
N PHE A 333 -1.36 -32.04 -8.95
CA PHE A 333 0.03 -31.58 -8.73
C PHE A 333 0.80 -32.54 -7.82
N ILE A 334 0.19 -33.05 -6.76
CA ILE A 334 0.82 -34.01 -5.86
C ILE A 334 1.03 -35.36 -6.57
N GLU A 335 0.01 -35.89 -7.27
CA GLU A 335 0.09 -37.16 -7.99
C GLU A 335 1.19 -37.18 -9.05
N GLU A 336 1.27 -36.13 -9.88
CA GLU A 336 2.28 -36.01 -10.94
C GLU A 336 3.71 -35.91 -10.40
N ASN A 337 3.89 -35.47 -9.14
CA ASN A 337 5.18 -35.22 -8.55
C ASN A 337 5.60 -36.26 -7.47
N GLN A 338 4.74 -37.24 -7.12
CA GLN A 338 5.05 -38.27 -6.12
C GLN A 338 6.20 -39.21 -6.51
N SER A 339 6.38 -39.49 -7.78
CA SER A 339 7.36 -40.49 -8.26
C SER A 339 8.64 -39.91 -8.83
N THR A 340 8.67 -38.61 -9.16
CA THR A 340 9.83 -37.96 -9.80
C THR A 340 9.84 -36.49 -9.42
N LEU A 341 10.97 -35.98 -8.92
CA LEU A 341 11.15 -34.54 -8.71
C LEU A 341 11.15 -33.83 -10.07
N THR A 342 10.02 -33.24 -10.43
CA THR A 342 9.90 -32.45 -11.66
C THR A 342 10.43 -31.02 -11.44
N ASP A 343 10.75 -30.31 -12.54
CA ASP A 343 11.10 -28.88 -12.47
C ASP A 343 9.99 -28.05 -11.80
N ARG A 344 8.72 -28.44 -11.97
CA ARG A 344 7.56 -27.79 -11.35
C ARG A 344 7.57 -27.94 -9.83
N PHE A 345 7.88 -29.14 -9.34
CA PHE A 345 7.99 -29.38 -7.89
C PHE A 345 9.22 -28.69 -7.29
N GLN A 346 10.34 -28.67 -8.04
CA GLN A 346 11.53 -27.94 -7.61
C GLN A 346 11.23 -26.43 -7.48
N ALA A 347 10.56 -25.84 -8.47
CA ALA A 347 10.16 -24.44 -8.42
C ALA A 347 9.21 -24.13 -7.23
N PHE A 348 8.28 -25.04 -6.92
CA PHE A 348 7.43 -24.93 -5.73
C PHE A 348 8.24 -25.03 -4.43
N SER A 349 9.18 -25.95 -4.36
CA SER A 349 10.06 -26.11 -3.19
C SER A 349 10.95 -24.88 -2.97
N ASP A 350 11.46 -24.29 -4.05
CA ASP A 350 12.28 -23.08 -3.99
C ASP A 350 11.44 -21.86 -3.59
N PHE A 351 10.19 -21.76 -4.08
CA PHE A 351 9.23 -20.76 -3.62
C PHE A 351 8.98 -20.87 -2.11
N LYS A 352 8.75 -22.08 -1.59
CA LYS A 352 8.58 -22.28 -0.13
C LYS A 352 9.82 -21.86 0.65
N LYS A 353 11.02 -22.20 0.17
CA LYS A 353 12.28 -21.79 0.81
C LYS A 353 12.47 -20.27 0.77
N GLN A 354 12.13 -19.61 -0.33
CA GLN A 354 12.27 -18.17 -0.47
C GLN A 354 11.36 -17.40 0.50
N HIS A 355 10.16 -17.91 0.77
CA HIS A 355 9.16 -17.27 1.64
C HIS A 355 9.15 -17.85 3.08
N GLU A 356 9.93 -18.88 3.33
CA GLU A 356 10.22 -19.52 4.63
C GLU A 356 9.07 -19.52 5.64
N GLN A 357 9.36 -19.02 6.85
CA GLN A 357 8.46 -19.08 8.01
C GLN A 357 7.15 -18.30 7.78
N ALA A 358 7.19 -17.16 7.12
CA ALA A 358 5.98 -16.34 6.93
C ALA A 358 4.94 -17.00 6.02
N LEU A 359 5.34 -17.77 5.02
CA LEU A 359 4.42 -18.54 4.19
C LEU A 359 3.88 -19.76 4.93
N GLN A 360 4.71 -20.44 5.72
CA GLN A 360 4.28 -21.57 6.52
C GLN A 360 3.27 -21.13 7.61
N GLN A 361 3.51 -20.04 8.29
CA GLN A 361 2.57 -19.48 9.28
C GLN A 361 1.20 -19.16 8.65
N TYR A 362 1.19 -18.54 7.47
CA TYR A 362 -0.04 -18.29 6.72
C TYR A 362 -0.77 -19.62 6.40
N ALA A 363 -0.05 -20.60 5.87
CA ALA A 363 -0.63 -21.90 5.52
C ALA A 363 -1.21 -22.63 6.74
N ASP A 364 -0.50 -22.65 7.86
CA ASP A 364 -0.94 -23.26 9.11
C ASP A 364 -2.18 -22.57 9.70
N TRP A 365 -2.25 -21.24 9.55
CA TRP A 365 -3.43 -20.45 9.91
C TRP A 365 -4.64 -20.88 9.08
N GLN A 366 -4.50 -20.94 7.75
CA GLN A 366 -5.58 -21.34 6.85
C GLN A 366 -6.09 -22.76 7.17
N VAL A 367 -5.19 -23.71 7.44
CA VAL A 367 -5.56 -25.06 7.89
C VAL A 367 -6.41 -25.01 9.16
N GLY A 368 -6.02 -24.15 10.11
CA GLY A 368 -6.76 -23.97 11.36
C GLY A 368 -8.15 -23.36 11.18
N HIS A 369 -8.29 -22.48 10.19
CA HIS A 369 -9.51 -21.70 9.95
C HIS A 369 -10.56 -22.46 9.14
N HIS A 370 -10.15 -23.37 8.23
CA HIS A 370 -11.02 -24.10 7.31
C HIS A 370 -11.28 -25.57 7.74
N LYS A 371 -11.42 -25.83 9.03
CA LYS A 371 -11.58 -27.21 9.57
C LYS A 371 -12.89 -27.90 9.20
N GLU A 372 -13.92 -27.15 8.81
CA GLU A 372 -15.29 -27.68 8.62
C GLU A 372 -15.72 -27.76 7.14
N ASP A 373 -14.82 -27.54 6.18
CA ASP A 373 -15.15 -27.48 4.75
C ASP A 373 -15.24 -28.85 4.08
N SER A 374 -15.99 -28.91 2.97
CA SER A 374 -16.30 -30.16 2.21
C SER A 374 -15.07 -30.86 1.61
N CYS A 375 -13.96 -30.16 1.43
CA CYS A 375 -12.66 -30.69 0.94
C CYS A 375 -11.64 -30.87 2.08
N GLN A 376 -12.10 -31.30 3.25
CA GLN A 376 -11.35 -31.32 4.52
C GLN A 376 -9.96 -31.96 4.43
N ALA A 377 -9.77 -33.02 3.66
CA ALA A 377 -8.46 -33.67 3.52
C ALA A 377 -7.41 -32.75 2.87
N THR A 378 -7.76 -32.08 1.77
CA THR A 378 -6.89 -31.18 1.03
C THR A 378 -6.65 -29.88 1.81
N PHE A 379 -7.69 -29.30 2.42
CA PHE A 379 -7.57 -28.06 3.22
C PHE A 379 -6.76 -28.25 4.50
N SER A 380 -6.68 -29.48 5.03
CA SER A 380 -5.83 -29.81 6.17
C SER A 380 -4.35 -29.93 5.82
N ASN A 381 -4.00 -29.83 4.53
CA ASN A 381 -2.62 -29.87 4.08
C ASN A 381 -2.06 -28.44 3.92
N PRO A 382 -1.06 -28.01 4.70
CA PRO A 382 -0.46 -26.68 4.56
C PRO A 382 0.11 -26.42 3.14
N ASP A 383 0.59 -27.48 2.47
CA ASP A 383 1.14 -27.35 1.11
C ASP A 383 0.09 -26.94 0.07
N PHE A 384 -1.20 -27.20 0.30
CA PHE A 384 -2.29 -26.68 -0.53
C PHE A 384 -2.31 -25.16 -0.53
N TRP A 385 -2.24 -24.52 0.61
CA TRP A 385 -2.27 -23.08 0.75
C TRP A 385 -0.98 -22.44 0.22
N CYS A 386 0.17 -23.11 0.42
CA CYS A 386 1.43 -22.70 -0.22
C CYS A 386 1.35 -22.80 -1.75
N TYR A 387 0.74 -23.86 -2.29
CA TYR A 387 0.55 -24.05 -3.72
C TYR A 387 -0.31 -22.97 -4.34
N LEU A 388 -1.42 -22.58 -3.70
CA LEU A 388 -2.25 -21.47 -4.19
C LEU A 388 -1.45 -20.15 -4.26
N GLN A 389 -0.63 -19.85 -3.26
CA GLN A 389 0.24 -18.68 -3.27
C GLN A 389 1.33 -18.77 -4.36
N PHE A 390 1.91 -19.95 -4.58
CA PHE A 390 2.86 -20.19 -5.65
C PHE A 390 2.24 -19.94 -7.03
N VAL A 391 1.05 -20.45 -7.29
CA VAL A 391 0.33 -20.26 -8.56
C VAL A 391 -0.05 -18.79 -8.74
N ALA A 392 -0.65 -18.15 -7.74
CA ALA A 392 -1.07 -16.75 -7.79
C ALA A 392 0.13 -15.82 -8.05
N THR A 393 1.23 -16.01 -7.32
CA THR A 393 2.46 -15.23 -7.49
C THR A 393 3.08 -15.43 -8.88
N SER A 394 3.08 -16.66 -9.39
CA SER A 394 3.60 -16.96 -10.73
C SER A 394 2.78 -16.25 -11.82
N GLN A 395 1.45 -16.25 -11.71
CA GLN A 395 0.57 -15.60 -12.68
C GLN A 395 0.67 -14.07 -12.60
N LEU A 396 0.74 -13.49 -11.42
CA LEU A 396 0.95 -12.04 -11.26
C LEU A 396 2.32 -11.62 -11.83
N SER A 397 3.36 -12.42 -11.59
CA SER A 397 4.70 -12.17 -12.16
C SER A 397 4.67 -12.20 -13.68
N LEU A 398 3.91 -13.13 -14.28
CA LEU A 398 3.71 -13.18 -15.72
C LEU A 398 2.97 -11.93 -16.24
N CYS A 399 2.01 -11.38 -15.51
CA CYS A 399 1.36 -10.11 -15.86
C CYS A 399 2.37 -8.95 -15.94
N GLN A 400 3.25 -8.82 -14.94
CA GLN A 400 4.29 -7.78 -14.96
C GLN A 400 5.30 -7.99 -16.10
N LEU A 401 5.72 -9.24 -16.35
CA LEU A 401 6.59 -9.57 -17.47
C LEU A 401 5.93 -9.26 -18.82
N THR A 402 4.63 -9.58 -18.96
CA THR A 402 3.84 -9.23 -20.14
C THR A 402 3.82 -7.72 -20.34
N ALA A 403 3.51 -6.95 -19.29
CA ALA A 403 3.49 -5.49 -19.36
C ALA A 403 4.83 -4.91 -19.85
N LYS A 404 5.95 -5.42 -19.32
CA LYS A 404 7.28 -5.01 -19.77
C LYS A 404 7.57 -5.43 -21.21
N SER A 405 7.17 -6.63 -21.61
CA SER A 405 7.41 -7.16 -22.98
C SER A 405 6.63 -6.40 -24.06
N VAL A 406 5.45 -5.86 -23.74
CA VAL A 406 4.65 -5.02 -24.66
C VAL A 406 4.99 -3.54 -24.58
N GLY A 407 5.99 -3.17 -23.79
CA GLY A 407 6.59 -1.84 -23.80
C GLY A 407 6.07 -0.86 -22.73
N MET A 408 5.28 -1.30 -21.75
CA MET A 408 4.89 -0.45 -20.63
C MET A 408 6.13 -0.05 -19.81
N SER A 409 6.33 1.25 -19.60
CA SER A 409 7.51 1.75 -18.88
C SER A 409 7.48 1.39 -17.38
N ILE A 410 6.30 1.33 -16.75
CA ILE A 410 6.10 0.97 -15.34
C ILE A 410 5.54 -0.46 -15.21
N GLY A 411 4.52 -0.82 -15.99
CA GLY A 411 3.81 -2.09 -15.90
C GLY A 411 2.70 -2.03 -14.86
N LEU A 412 2.71 -2.92 -13.86
CA LEU A 412 1.70 -2.89 -12.81
C LEU A 412 2.04 -1.89 -11.70
N ILE A 413 1.03 -1.18 -11.22
CA ILE A 413 1.07 -0.46 -9.95
C ILE A 413 0.10 -1.21 -9.02
N ARG A 414 0.63 -1.78 -7.94
CA ARG A 414 -0.17 -2.44 -6.90
C ARG A 414 -0.63 -1.42 -5.87
N ASP A 415 -1.73 -1.72 -5.18
CA ASP A 415 -2.23 -0.93 -4.06
C ASP A 415 -2.07 -1.74 -2.75
N MET A 416 -1.59 -1.09 -1.69
CA MET A 416 -1.39 -1.70 -0.38
C MET A 416 -2.34 -1.07 0.63
N ALA A 417 -3.25 -1.86 1.20
CA ALA A 417 -4.18 -1.43 2.22
C ALA A 417 -3.46 -0.92 3.49
N VAL A 418 -4.04 0.07 4.16
CA VAL A 418 -3.47 0.71 5.36
C VAL A 418 -3.28 -0.27 6.53
N GLY A 419 -4.15 -1.28 6.64
CA GLY A 419 -4.11 -2.27 7.71
C GLY A 419 -4.69 -3.61 7.30
N ALA A 420 -4.72 -4.55 8.23
CA ALA A 420 -5.29 -5.88 8.05
C ALA A 420 -6.38 -6.17 9.10
N SER A 421 -7.24 -7.14 8.79
CA SER A 421 -8.29 -7.60 9.71
C SER A 421 -7.68 -8.06 11.03
N PRO A 422 -8.23 -7.65 12.17
CA PRO A 422 -7.74 -8.13 13.47
C PRO A 422 -7.91 -9.62 13.68
N THR A 423 -8.79 -10.27 12.94
CA THR A 423 -8.99 -11.75 12.95
C THR A 423 -8.25 -12.44 11.82
N GLY A 424 -7.55 -11.70 10.95
CA GLY A 424 -6.82 -12.24 9.82
C GLY A 424 -5.48 -12.88 10.20
N SER A 425 -4.95 -13.67 9.28
CA SER A 425 -3.68 -14.39 9.45
C SER A 425 -2.50 -13.46 9.72
N GLU A 426 -2.44 -12.29 9.04
CA GLU A 426 -1.37 -11.32 9.25
C GLU A 426 -1.27 -10.91 10.73
N VAL A 427 -2.39 -10.50 11.32
CA VAL A 427 -2.43 -10.00 12.69
C VAL A 427 -2.27 -11.12 13.71
N GLN A 428 -2.97 -12.25 13.52
CA GLN A 428 -2.97 -13.35 14.46
C GLN A 428 -1.62 -14.08 14.54
N GLN A 429 -0.94 -14.23 13.40
CA GLN A 429 0.37 -14.89 13.35
C GLN A 429 1.53 -13.94 13.71
N ASN A 430 1.29 -12.65 13.76
CA ASN A 430 2.28 -11.62 14.09
C ASN A 430 1.78 -10.71 15.23
N ALA A 431 1.05 -11.28 16.19
CA ALA A 431 0.39 -10.54 17.28
C ALA A 431 1.37 -9.66 18.09
N ASP A 432 2.64 -10.02 18.13
CA ASP A 432 3.68 -9.24 18.80
C ASP A 432 3.93 -7.86 18.15
N TYR A 433 3.52 -7.66 16.91
CA TYR A 433 3.65 -6.38 16.22
C TYR A 433 2.42 -5.48 16.31
N PHE A 434 1.27 -6.04 16.74
CA PHE A 434 -0.02 -5.34 16.68
C PHE A 434 -0.58 -5.00 18.05
N CYS A 435 -1.38 -3.93 18.10
CA CYS A 435 -2.22 -3.63 19.26
C CYS A 435 -3.61 -4.25 19.07
N ALA A 436 -3.86 -5.37 19.74
CA ALA A 436 -5.12 -6.11 19.60
C ALA A 436 -6.34 -5.36 20.18
N ASN A 437 -6.14 -4.35 21.03
CA ASN A 437 -7.19 -3.65 21.78
C ASN A 437 -7.56 -2.28 21.20
N ALA A 438 -7.04 -1.95 20.02
CA ALA A 438 -7.37 -0.74 19.29
C ALA A 438 -7.68 -1.06 17.81
N ASN A 439 -8.36 -0.13 17.14
CA ASN A 439 -8.59 -0.14 15.70
C ASN A 439 -8.04 1.14 15.07
N ILE A 440 -7.66 1.06 13.80
CA ILE A 440 -7.33 2.22 12.96
C ILE A 440 -8.63 2.92 12.52
N GLY A 441 -8.56 4.23 12.35
CA GLY A 441 -9.64 5.02 11.78
C GLY A 441 -9.23 6.46 11.52
N ALA A 442 -10.22 7.35 11.51
CA ALA A 442 -10.05 8.79 11.36
C ALA A 442 -10.83 9.55 12.45
N PRO A 443 -10.36 10.74 12.87
CA PRO A 443 -11.10 11.61 13.78
C PRO A 443 -12.36 12.15 13.12
N PRO A 444 -13.28 12.78 13.88
CA PRO A 444 -14.45 13.45 13.33
C PRO A 444 -14.10 14.50 12.26
N ASP A 445 -14.83 14.46 11.15
CA ASP A 445 -14.75 15.40 10.04
C ASP A 445 -16.17 15.77 9.51
N PRO A 446 -16.32 16.73 8.57
CA PRO A 446 -17.63 17.11 8.04
C PRO A 446 -18.40 15.99 7.34
N PHE A 447 -17.71 15.00 6.79
CA PHE A 447 -18.32 13.86 6.11
C PHE A 447 -18.65 12.72 7.08
N ALA A 448 -17.93 12.66 8.20
CA ALA A 448 -18.12 11.69 9.28
C ALA A 448 -18.04 12.38 10.65
N PRO A 449 -19.11 13.06 11.10
CA PRO A 449 -19.10 13.86 12.33
C PRO A 449 -18.79 13.08 13.62
N GLN A 450 -18.89 11.76 13.59
CA GLN A 450 -18.54 10.87 14.70
C GLN A 450 -17.15 10.21 14.52
N GLY A 451 -16.42 10.62 13.48
CA GLY A 451 -15.20 9.93 13.05
C GLY A 451 -15.48 8.61 12.34
N GLN A 452 -14.43 7.93 11.95
CA GLN A 452 -14.51 6.64 11.27
C GLN A 452 -13.68 5.61 12.02
N ASN A 453 -14.27 4.45 12.27
CA ASN A 453 -13.56 3.27 12.78
C ASN A 453 -13.52 2.23 11.65
N TRP A 454 -12.34 1.98 11.10
CA TRP A 454 -12.16 1.06 9.97
C TRP A 454 -12.08 -0.40 10.37
N GLY A 455 -12.02 -0.68 11.69
CA GLY A 455 -11.98 -2.06 12.21
C GLY A 455 -10.67 -2.81 11.96
N LEU A 456 -9.61 -2.12 11.54
CA LEU A 456 -8.30 -2.69 11.23
C LEU A 456 -7.38 -2.61 12.45
N ALA A 457 -6.52 -3.62 12.63
CA ALA A 457 -5.57 -3.63 13.74
C ALA A 457 -4.35 -2.72 13.46
N PRO A 458 -4.01 -1.77 14.34
CA PRO A 458 -2.81 -0.97 14.18
C PRO A 458 -1.54 -1.72 14.60
N MET A 459 -0.45 -1.52 13.85
CA MET A 459 0.89 -1.91 14.30
C MET A 459 1.34 -1.02 15.46
N ASP A 460 1.92 -1.61 16.50
CA ASP A 460 2.47 -0.87 17.64
C ASP A 460 3.83 -0.28 17.27
N PRO A 461 4.02 1.05 17.30
CA PRO A 461 5.26 1.69 16.87
C PRO A 461 6.48 1.32 17.74
N ILE A 462 6.27 1.01 19.02
CA ILE A 462 7.35 0.60 19.92
C ILE A 462 7.78 -0.84 19.62
N LYS A 463 6.81 -1.73 19.45
CA LYS A 463 7.07 -3.14 19.10
C LYS A 463 7.74 -3.26 17.72
N LEU A 464 7.34 -2.45 16.75
CA LEU A 464 8.02 -2.38 15.46
C LEU A 464 9.52 -2.13 15.62
N GLN A 465 9.89 -1.13 16.44
CA GLN A 465 11.29 -0.79 16.70
C GLN A 465 12.01 -1.90 17.47
N GLN A 466 11.41 -2.43 18.53
CA GLN A 466 11.95 -3.50 19.37
C GLN A 466 12.21 -4.79 18.59
N LEU A 467 11.41 -5.05 17.57
CA LEU A 467 11.49 -6.22 16.68
C LEU A 467 12.16 -5.89 15.34
N ASN A 468 13.01 -4.84 15.30
CA ASN A 468 13.84 -4.46 14.17
C ASN A 468 13.07 -4.24 12.86
N PHE A 469 11.80 -3.80 12.93
CA PHE A 469 10.91 -3.54 11.78
C PHE A 469 10.67 -4.74 10.86
N LEU A 470 10.99 -5.95 11.26
CA LEU A 470 10.99 -7.13 10.37
C LEU A 470 9.64 -7.34 9.67
N HIS A 471 8.52 -7.17 10.38
CA HIS A 471 7.19 -7.30 9.77
C HIS A 471 6.92 -6.23 8.71
N PHE A 472 7.29 -4.97 8.96
CA PHE A 472 7.13 -3.89 7.99
C PHE A 472 8.01 -4.11 6.75
N ILE A 473 9.25 -4.55 6.94
CA ILE A 473 10.17 -4.90 5.85
C ILE A 473 9.56 -6.02 4.97
N ASP A 474 9.04 -7.09 5.59
CA ASP A 474 8.40 -8.19 4.86
C ASP A 474 7.14 -7.74 4.13
N LEU A 475 6.33 -6.88 4.75
CA LEU A 475 5.14 -6.29 4.15
C LEU A 475 5.49 -5.50 2.88
N ILE A 476 6.47 -4.60 2.95
CA ILE A 476 6.88 -3.78 1.80
C ILE A 476 7.47 -4.65 0.69
N ARG A 477 8.36 -5.59 1.00
CA ARG A 477 8.95 -6.53 0.03
C ARG A 477 7.89 -7.33 -0.71
N SER A 478 6.93 -7.90 0.02
CA SER A 478 5.86 -8.72 -0.57
C SER A 478 4.98 -7.91 -1.51
N ASN A 479 4.77 -6.62 -1.23
CA ASN A 479 3.95 -5.75 -2.06
C ASN A 479 4.70 -5.16 -3.26
N MET A 480 6.00 -5.01 -3.19
CA MET A 480 6.82 -4.54 -4.32
C MET A 480 7.20 -5.66 -5.29
N GLN A 481 6.87 -6.92 -4.98
CA GLN A 481 7.08 -8.03 -5.90
C GLN A 481 6.12 -7.94 -7.10
N SER A 482 6.65 -8.23 -8.30
CA SER A 482 5.85 -8.34 -9.52
C SER A 482 5.08 -7.07 -9.91
N CYS A 483 5.66 -5.90 -9.64
CA CYS A 483 5.12 -4.62 -10.07
C CYS A 483 6.25 -3.60 -10.30
N GLY A 484 5.95 -2.53 -11.02
CA GLY A 484 6.85 -1.38 -11.20
C GLY A 484 6.47 -0.18 -10.37
N GLY A 485 5.35 -0.25 -9.64
CA GLY A 485 4.89 0.78 -8.70
C GLY A 485 4.07 0.21 -7.55
N LEU A 486 4.14 0.87 -6.40
CA LEU A 486 3.34 0.58 -5.22
C LEU A 486 2.64 1.85 -4.75
N ARG A 487 1.30 1.84 -4.75
CA ARG A 487 0.48 2.84 -4.05
C ARG A 487 0.30 2.37 -2.60
N ILE A 488 0.51 3.28 -1.67
CA ILE A 488 0.29 3.06 -0.25
C ILE A 488 -0.96 3.83 0.15
N ASP A 489 -1.99 3.10 0.52
CA ASP A 489 -3.24 3.65 1.01
C ASP A 489 -3.03 4.35 2.35
N HIS A 490 -3.58 5.56 2.49
CA HIS A 490 -3.45 6.41 3.68
C HIS A 490 -1.98 6.56 4.15
N VAL A 491 -1.12 7.11 3.29
CA VAL A 491 0.34 7.22 3.53
C VAL A 491 0.70 8.02 4.80
N MET A 492 -0.22 8.84 5.30
CA MET A 492 -0.09 9.51 6.61
C MET A 492 0.14 8.51 7.74
N GLY A 493 -0.24 7.25 7.54
CA GLY A 493 0.06 6.13 8.46
C GLY A 493 1.54 5.88 8.73
N LEU A 494 2.45 6.37 7.88
CA LEU A 494 3.90 6.36 8.15
C LEU A 494 4.30 7.37 9.25
N LEU A 495 3.54 8.45 9.41
CA LEU A 495 3.75 9.47 10.42
C LEU A 495 2.88 9.22 11.64
N ARG A 496 1.57 9.07 11.45
CA ARG A 496 0.61 8.88 12.52
C ARG A 496 -0.68 8.25 12.02
N LEU A 497 -1.36 7.49 12.91
CA LEU A 497 -2.70 6.95 12.68
C LEU A 497 -3.62 7.35 13.84
N TRP A 498 -4.89 7.58 13.52
CA TRP A 498 -5.91 7.71 14.56
C TRP A 498 -6.28 6.32 15.06
N TRP A 499 -6.12 6.09 16.36
CA TRP A 499 -6.48 4.84 17.01
C TRP A 499 -7.77 5.00 17.80
N TRP A 500 -8.69 4.07 17.61
CA TRP A 500 -9.90 3.91 18.38
C TRP A 500 -9.71 2.79 19.39
N PRO A 501 -9.94 2.99 20.72
CA PRO A 501 -10.03 1.88 21.67
C PRO A 501 -11.18 0.95 21.25
N LYS A 502 -10.98 -0.37 21.29
CA LYS A 502 -12.08 -1.32 21.04
C LYS A 502 -13.15 -1.23 22.12
N ASN A 503 -12.73 -0.91 23.34
CA ASN A 503 -13.67 -0.65 24.44
C ASN A 503 -14.01 0.85 24.47
N LEU A 504 -15.26 1.16 24.12
CA LEU A 504 -15.77 2.55 24.05
C LEU A 504 -15.70 3.32 25.39
N SER A 505 -15.61 2.61 26.54
CA SER A 505 -15.43 3.26 27.85
C SER A 505 -14.04 3.91 28.02
N LEU A 506 -13.10 3.62 27.12
CA LEU A 506 -11.75 4.19 27.10
C LEU A 506 -11.65 5.49 26.28
N GLY A 507 -12.78 6.00 25.75
CA GLY A 507 -12.84 7.30 25.05
C GLY A 507 -12.88 7.22 23.54
N ASP A 508 -12.69 8.40 22.90
CA ASP A 508 -12.89 8.63 21.46
C ASP A 508 -11.59 8.58 20.66
N GLY A 509 -10.51 8.08 21.24
CA GLY A 509 -9.28 7.83 20.56
C GLY A 509 -8.27 8.99 20.53
N ALA A 510 -7.13 8.74 19.91
CA ALA A 510 -6.04 9.70 19.74
C ALA A 510 -5.14 9.31 18.56
N TYR A 511 -4.38 10.30 18.05
CA TYR A 511 -3.28 10.01 17.15
C TYR A 511 -2.14 9.28 17.86
N VAL A 512 -1.61 8.25 17.22
CA VAL A 512 -0.39 7.55 17.63
C VAL A 512 0.66 7.75 16.53
N TYR A 513 1.82 8.27 16.92
CA TYR A 513 2.93 8.60 16.03
C TYR A 513 3.87 7.41 15.84
N TYR A 514 4.37 7.29 14.61
CA TYR A 514 5.28 6.25 14.15
C TYR A 514 6.69 6.81 13.90
N PRO A 515 7.73 5.96 13.88
CA PRO A 515 9.10 6.36 13.58
C PRO A 515 9.29 6.65 12.07
N LEU A 516 8.72 7.76 11.57
CA LEU A 516 8.63 8.14 10.16
C LEU A 516 9.95 7.97 9.42
N ASP A 517 11.05 8.50 9.96
CA ASP A 517 12.34 8.49 9.28
C ASP A 517 12.85 7.06 9.01
N ALA A 518 12.69 6.16 9.98
CA ALA A 518 13.08 4.76 9.83
C ALA A 518 12.18 4.05 8.80
N LEU A 519 10.86 4.30 8.83
CA LEU A 519 9.91 3.72 7.86
C LEU A 519 10.18 4.22 6.44
N LEU A 520 10.50 5.51 6.27
CA LEU A 520 10.88 6.07 4.97
C LEU A 520 12.22 5.51 4.46
N ALA A 521 13.20 5.33 5.35
CA ALA A 521 14.48 4.73 5.00
C ALA A 521 14.31 3.27 4.52
N ILE A 522 13.47 2.47 5.21
CA ILE A 522 13.12 1.10 4.80
C ILE A 522 12.42 1.12 3.44
N LEU A 523 11.42 1.98 3.29
CA LEU A 523 10.64 2.10 2.05
C LEU A 523 11.54 2.50 0.87
N SER A 524 12.46 3.45 1.08
CA SER A 524 13.41 3.87 0.04
C SER A 524 14.37 2.74 -0.33
N LEU A 525 14.88 1.98 0.64
CA LEU A 525 15.77 0.85 0.39
C LEU A 525 15.06 -0.26 -0.41
N GLU A 526 13.88 -0.68 0.02
CA GLU A 526 13.14 -1.75 -0.66
C GLU A 526 12.65 -1.31 -2.07
N SER A 527 12.28 -0.03 -2.23
CA SER A 527 11.94 0.57 -3.52
C SER A 527 13.10 0.52 -4.52
N GLN A 528 14.32 0.88 -4.08
CA GLN A 528 15.51 0.81 -4.93
C GLN A 528 15.84 -0.64 -5.32
N ARG A 529 15.69 -1.58 -4.39
CA ARG A 529 15.93 -3.01 -4.63
C ARG A 529 14.96 -3.61 -5.64
N ALA A 530 13.69 -3.27 -5.48
CA ALA A 530 12.62 -3.76 -6.35
C ALA A 530 12.52 -2.98 -7.68
N GLN A 531 13.22 -1.86 -7.82
CA GLN A 531 13.03 -0.90 -8.93
C GLN A 531 11.56 -0.50 -9.09
N CYS A 532 10.90 -0.22 -7.96
CA CYS A 532 9.48 0.04 -7.82
C CYS A 532 9.26 1.48 -7.35
N ILE A 533 8.54 2.30 -8.13
CA ILE A 533 8.17 3.65 -7.71
C ILE A 533 7.17 3.58 -6.55
N VAL A 534 7.17 4.60 -5.70
CA VAL A 534 6.25 4.66 -4.57
C VAL A 534 5.32 5.86 -4.72
N ILE A 535 4.02 5.61 -4.54
CA ILE A 535 2.97 6.61 -4.56
C ILE A 535 2.26 6.55 -3.20
N GLY A 536 2.24 7.66 -2.47
CA GLY A 536 1.51 7.78 -1.23
C GLY A 536 0.14 8.41 -1.47
N GLU A 537 -0.92 7.74 -1.03
CA GLU A 537 -2.24 8.37 -0.99
C GLU A 537 -2.25 9.36 0.19
N ASP A 538 -2.22 10.66 -0.15
CA ASP A 538 -2.17 11.80 0.75
C ASP A 538 -3.42 12.69 0.60
N LEU A 539 -4.59 12.07 0.45
CA LEU A 539 -5.87 12.78 0.38
C LEU A 539 -6.40 13.12 1.78
N GLY A 540 -7.18 14.20 1.87
CA GLY A 540 -7.76 14.67 3.13
C GLY A 540 -6.88 15.65 3.89
N ILE A 541 -6.83 15.53 5.23
CA ILE A 541 -6.07 16.45 6.11
C ILE A 541 -4.63 15.96 6.24
N VAL A 542 -3.75 16.52 5.43
CA VAL A 542 -2.35 16.09 5.35
C VAL A 542 -1.46 17.04 6.16
N PRO A 543 -0.76 16.56 7.19
CA PRO A 543 0.21 17.38 7.93
C PRO A 543 1.33 17.88 7.01
N PRO A 544 1.71 19.18 7.07
CA PRO A 544 2.75 19.73 6.19
C PRO A 544 4.09 18.99 6.29
N GLU A 545 4.42 18.48 7.46
CA GLU A 545 5.66 17.74 7.71
C GLU A 545 5.77 16.46 6.89
N ILE A 546 4.66 15.71 6.73
CA ILE A 546 4.72 14.49 5.91
C ILE A 546 4.85 14.82 4.43
N VAL A 547 4.20 15.87 3.94
CA VAL A 547 4.32 16.31 2.54
C VAL A 547 5.78 16.56 2.17
N GLN A 548 6.50 17.31 3.03
CA GLN A 548 7.92 17.60 2.80
C GLN A 548 8.79 16.33 2.86
N ASN A 549 8.54 15.46 3.83
CA ASN A 549 9.30 14.22 3.99
C ASN A 549 9.08 13.25 2.82
N LEU A 550 7.83 13.09 2.34
CA LEU A 550 7.52 12.28 1.16
C LEU A 550 8.22 12.84 -0.10
N SER A 551 8.16 14.15 -0.28
CA SER A 551 8.83 14.80 -1.42
C SER A 551 10.35 14.61 -1.37
N ASN A 552 10.98 14.79 -0.21
CA ASN A 552 12.42 14.59 -0.03
C ASN A 552 12.83 13.11 -0.29
N ALA A 553 11.98 12.17 0.12
CA ALA A 553 12.17 10.74 -0.12
C ALA A 553 11.81 10.29 -1.54
N ASN A 554 11.44 11.22 -2.44
CA ASN A 554 10.99 10.96 -3.80
C ASN A 554 9.79 9.99 -3.88
N ILE A 555 8.84 10.14 -2.96
CA ILE A 555 7.56 9.45 -2.96
C ILE A 555 6.52 10.36 -3.61
N PHE A 556 5.80 9.84 -4.60
CA PHE A 556 4.80 10.59 -5.35
C PHE A 556 3.53 10.80 -4.51
N SER A 557 2.96 11.99 -4.57
CA SER A 557 1.63 12.31 -4.02
C SER A 557 0.52 11.69 -4.87
N ASN A 558 -0.68 11.50 -4.33
CA ASN A 558 -1.84 11.11 -5.11
C ASN A 558 -2.85 12.27 -5.15
N GLU A 559 -3.00 12.91 -6.29
CA GLU A 559 -3.99 13.96 -6.50
C GLU A 559 -5.27 13.40 -7.13
N LEU A 560 -6.41 13.89 -6.67
CA LEU A 560 -7.71 13.51 -7.18
C LEU A 560 -8.44 14.77 -7.65
N PHE A 561 -8.86 14.81 -8.91
CA PHE A 561 -9.54 15.97 -9.51
C PHE A 561 -10.79 16.37 -8.72
N TYR A 562 -11.51 15.42 -8.19
CA TYR A 562 -12.69 15.64 -7.36
C TYR A 562 -12.44 16.60 -6.18
N PHE A 563 -11.22 16.58 -5.61
CA PHE A 563 -10.79 17.45 -4.51
C PHE A 563 -9.98 18.66 -4.96
N SER A 564 -9.78 18.86 -6.28
CA SER A 564 -9.03 20.01 -6.81
C SER A 564 -9.86 21.31 -6.87
N LYS A 565 -10.98 21.35 -6.17
CA LYS A 565 -11.93 22.44 -6.13
C LYS A 565 -11.45 23.55 -5.18
N GLN A 566 -11.53 24.80 -5.64
CA GLN A 566 -11.28 26.01 -4.87
C GLN A 566 -12.54 26.88 -4.83
N ASN A 567 -12.50 28.00 -4.08
CA ASN A 567 -13.67 28.88 -3.92
C ASN A 567 -14.19 29.47 -5.25
N ASP A 568 -13.33 29.59 -6.25
CA ASP A 568 -13.61 30.20 -7.56
C ASP A 568 -13.70 29.16 -8.72
N GLY A 569 -13.67 27.87 -8.41
CA GLY A 569 -13.80 26.79 -9.39
C GLY A 569 -12.76 25.67 -9.21
N PHE A 570 -12.47 24.96 -10.28
CA PHE A 570 -11.50 23.86 -10.28
C PHE A 570 -10.08 24.36 -10.51
N THR A 571 -9.12 23.79 -9.80
CA THR A 571 -7.70 24.06 -9.99
C THR A 571 -7.29 23.72 -11.43
N SER A 572 -6.65 24.66 -12.09
CA SER A 572 -6.17 24.46 -13.45
C SER A 572 -4.99 23.45 -13.48
N PRO A 573 -4.94 22.54 -14.48
CA PRO A 573 -3.99 21.42 -14.49
C PRO A 573 -2.51 21.80 -14.41
N GLU A 574 -2.13 22.98 -14.90
CA GLU A 574 -0.76 23.50 -14.78
C GLU A 574 -0.31 23.78 -13.34
N HIS A 575 -1.26 23.84 -12.38
CA HIS A 575 -0.98 24.04 -10.96
C HIS A 575 -0.94 22.72 -10.16
N TYR A 576 -1.14 21.56 -10.82
CA TYR A 576 -1.02 20.28 -10.14
C TYR A 576 0.43 20.02 -9.74
N LYS A 577 0.61 19.29 -8.63
CA LYS A 577 1.92 18.89 -8.16
C LYS A 577 2.61 18.04 -9.22
N ARG A 578 3.86 18.39 -9.56
CA ARG A 578 4.61 17.61 -10.55
C ARG A 578 4.91 16.19 -10.04
N GLN A 579 5.35 16.05 -8.82
CA GLN A 579 5.64 14.75 -8.18
C GLN A 579 4.35 14.11 -7.67
N SER A 580 3.44 13.77 -8.58
CA SER A 580 2.15 13.18 -8.23
C SER A 580 1.64 12.21 -9.30
N LEU A 581 0.73 11.33 -8.86
CA LEU A 581 -0.23 10.61 -9.68
C LEU A 581 -1.54 11.38 -9.65
N MET A 582 -1.97 11.91 -10.78
CA MET A 582 -3.28 12.54 -10.94
C MET A 582 -4.32 11.51 -11.38
N MET A 583 -5.45 11.47 -10.70
CA MET A 583 -6.62 10.66 -11.03
C MET A 583 -7.84 11.55 -11.15
N LEU A 584 -8.74 11.28 -12.10
CA LEU A 584 -10.03 11.97 -12.17
C LEU A 584 -10.97 11.53 -11.06
N ALA A 585 -11.09 10.22 -10.88
CA ALA A 585 -11.86 9.59 -9.82
C ALA A 585 -11.13 8.34 -9.30
N ASN A 586 -11.57 7.83 -8.16
CA ASN A 586 -11.16 6.55 -7.59
C ASN A 586 -12.39 5.80 -7.02
N HIS A 587 -12.18 4.69 -6.35
CA HIS A 587 -13.26 3.88 -5.79
C HIS A 587 -14.07 4.54 -4.67
N ASP A 588 -13.61 5.65 -4.07
CA ASP A 588 -14.26 6.35 -2.96
C ASP A 588 -15.09 7.56 -3.37
N VAL A 589 -15.01 7.95 -4.64
CA VAL A 589 -15.77 9.07 -5.20
C VAL A 589 -16.68 8.61 -6.34
N PRO A 590 -17.70 9.38 -6.72
CA PRO A 590 -18.56 9.05 -7.85
C PRO A 590 -17.76 8.88 -9.14
N THR A 591 -18.22 7.98 -10.02
CA THR A 591 -17.75 7.97 -11.40
C THR A 591 -18.09 9.30 -12.09
N LEU A 592 -17.34 9.68 -13.12
CA LEU A 592 -17.57 10.95 -13.82
C LEU A 592 -18.99 11.04 -14.39
N SER A 593 -19.53 9.92 -14.92
CA SER A 593 -20.89 9.85 -15.41
C SER A 593 -21.93 10.04 -14.30
N ALA A 594 -21.74 9.39 -13.15
CA ALA A 594 -22.62 9.57 -12.00
C ALA A 594 -22.60 11.00 -11.48
N TRP A 595 -21.42 11.60 -11.40
CA TRP A 595 -21.25 13.00 -10.98
C TRP A 595 -21.95 13.96 -11.94
N TRP A 596 -21.76 13.79 -13.26
CA TRP A 596 -22.36 14.67 -14.26
C TRP A 596 -23.89 14.63 -14.27
N HIS A 597 -24.46 13.43 -14.13
CA HIS A 597 -25.91 13.25 -14.17
C HIS A 597 -26.59 13.43 -12.80
N GLY A 598 -25.82 13.51 -11.68
CA GLY A 598 -26.36 13.62 -10.33
C GLY A 598 -26.82 12.29 -9.73
N ASN A 599 -26.50 11.15 -10.37
CA ASN A 599 -26.89 9.82 -9.90
C ASN A 599 -26.30 9.48 -8.53
N ASP A 600 -25.11 10.01 -8.21
CA ASP A 600 -24.47 9.87 -6.90
C ASP A 600 -25.30 10.53 -5.79
N ILE A 601 -25.88 11.70 -6.04
CA ILE A 601 -26.72 12.43 -5.09
C ILE A 601 -28.05 11.71 -4.90
N GLU A 602 -28.69 11.26 -6.01
CA GLU A 602 -29.90 10.46 -5.97
C GLU A 602 -29.71 9.17 -5.19
N LEU A 603 -28.59 8.46 -5.43
CA LEU A 603 -28.27 7.21 -4.75
C LEU A 603 -28.08 7.43 -3.24
N ARG A 604 -27.39 8.49 -2.83
CA ARG A 604 -27.23 8.83 -1.39
C ARG A 604 -28.58 9.11 -0.72
N GLN A 605 -29.49 9.74 -1.41
CA GLN A 605 -30.86 9.97 -0.90
C GLN A 605 -31.66 8.67 -0.80
N GLN A 606 -31.59 7.80 -1.80
CA GLN A 606 -32.22 6.48 -1.78
C GLN A 606 -31.74 5.59 -0.63
N LEU A 607 -30.45 5.72 -0.28
CA LEU A 607 -29.82 5.02 0.85
C LEU A 607 -30.05 5.69 2.20
N ASN A 608 -30.82 6.79 2.24
CA ASN A 608 -31.06 7.61 3.43
C ASN A 608 -29.80 8.20 4.08
N LEU A 609 -28.74 8.37 3.31
CA LEU A 609 -27.51 9.04 3.78
C LEU A 609 -27.64 10.56 3.80
N ILE A 610 -28.57 11.11 3.03
CA ILE A 610 -28.94 12.53 2.99
C ILE A 610 -30.46 12.65 2.94
N ASN A 611 -31.01 13.75 3.48
CA ASN A 611 -32.42 14.08 3.39
C ASN A 611 -32.74 14.87 2.10
N HIS A 612 -34.05 15.10 1.82
CA HIS A 612 -34.49 15.81 0.61
C HIS A 612 -33.97 17.25 0.51
N GLN A 613 -33.82 17.96 1.63
CA GLN A 613 -33.28 19.31 1.61
C GLN A 613 -31.82 19.30 1.21
N GLN A 614 -31.02 18.43 1.84
CA GLN A 614 -29.61 18.22 1.49
C GLN A 614 -29.43 17.79 0.03
N GLN A 615 -30.31 16.89 -0.47
CA GLN A 615 -30.32 16.50 -1.88
C GLN A 615 -30.47 17.72 -2.79
N GLN A 616 -31.43 18.61 -2.51
CA GLN A 616 -31.68 19.78 -3.34
C GLN A 616 -30.51 20.78 -3.28
N GLU A 617 -29.94 20.98 -2.09
CA GLU A 617 -28.75 21.83 -1.91
C GLU A 617 -27.56 21.29 -2.73
N MET A 618 -27.28 19.98 -2.65
CA MET A 618 -26.21 19.34 -3.39
C MET A 618 -26.45 19.38 -4.92
N LEU A 619 -27.68 19.23 -5.39
CA LEU A 619 -28.01 19.34 -6.83
C LEU A 619 -27.77 20.76 -7.35
N ASN A 620 -28.14 21.80 -6.57
CA ASN A 620 -27.90 23.19 -6.91
C ASN A 620 -26.40 23.49 -6.95
N GLU A 621 -25.64 22.98 -5.99
CA GLU A 621 -24.17 23.12 -5.98
C GLU A 621 -23.56 22.40 -7.19
N ARG A 622 -23.99 21.17 -7.50
CA ARG A 622 -23.54 20.42 -8.67
C ARG A 622 -23.78 21.17 -9.98
N ASP A 623 -24.94 21.82 -10.13
CA ASP A 623 -25.22 22.61 -11.32
C ASP A 623 -24.24 23.79 -11.46
N HIS A 624 -23.92 24.46 -10.34
CA HIS A 624 -22.89 25.50 -10.33
C HIS A 624 -21.51 24.95 -10.70
N GLU A 625 -21.12 23.81 -10.16
CA GLU A 625 -19.86 23.13 -10.45
C GLU A 625 -19.72 22.74 -11.94
N LYS A 626 -20.81 22.25 -12.54
CA LYS A 626 -20.84 21.97 -14.00
C LYS A 626 -20.55 23.20 -14.83
N HIS A 627 -21.16 24.33 -14.47
CA HIS A 627 -20.89 25.60 -15.15
C HIS A 627 -19.42 26.03 -15.00
N GLN A 628 -18.84 25.91 -13.81
CA GLN A 628 -17.43 26.20 -13.59
C GLN A 628 -16.52 25.29 -14.42
N LEU A 629 -16.84 23.99 -14.50
CA LEU A 629 -16.07 23.02 -15.27
C LEU A 629 -16.11 23.32 -16.78
N ILE A 630 -17.31 23.57 -17.32
CA ILE A 630 -17.45 23.94 -18.74
C ILE A 630 -16.73 25.26 -19.03
N HIS A 631 -16.84 26.24 -18.14
CA HIS A 631 -16.10 27.48 -18.27
C HIS A 631 -14.59 27.26 -18.33
N LEU A 632 -14.04 26.39 -17.48
CA LEU A 632 -12.63 26.01 -17.50
C LEU A 632 -12.25 25.35 -18.84
N PHE A 633 -13.06 24.44 -19.38
CA PHE A 633 -12.82 23.82 -20.69
C PHE A 633 -12.80 24.87 -21.81
N CYS A 634 -13.72 25.84 -21.79
CA CYS A 634 -13.77 26.91 -22.77
C CYS A 634 -12.57 27.85 -22.64
N GLN A 635 -12.17 28.23 -21.43
CA GLN A 635 -10.98 29.05 -21.17
C GLN A 635 -9.69 28.39 -21.70
N LYS A 636 -9.60 27.08 -21.60
CA LYS A 636 -8.45 26.30 -22.10
C LYS A 636 -8.53 26.00 -23.61
N GLY A 637 -9.61 26.43 -24.28
CA GLY A 637 -9.82 26.16 -25.69
C GLY A 637 -10.06 24.70 -26.05
N ILE A 638 -10.40 23.87 -25.05
CA ILE A 638 -10.65 22.43 -25.21
C ILE A 638 -12.07 22.20 -25.73
N LEU A 639 -13.03 22.98 -25.26
CA LEU A 639 -14.42 22.92 -25.66
C LEU A 639 -14.85 24.33 -26.21
N LEU A 640 -15.53 24.33 -27.33
CA LEU A 640 -16.17 25.56 -27.87
C LEU A 640 -17.67 25.40 -27.63
N PHE A 641 -18.18 26.00 -26.58
CA PHE A 641 -19.58 25.91 -26.22
C PHE A 641 -20.14 27.25 -25.77
N GLU A 642 -21.23 27.68 -26.44
CA GLU A 642 -22.02 28.84 -26.06
C GLU A 642 -23.49 28.41 -26.03
N GLY A 643 -24.07 28.23 -24.83
CA GLY A 643 -25.47 27.85 -24.70
C GLY A 643 -25.84 27.22 -23.36
N ASP A 644 -26.93 26.47 -23.36
CA ASP A 644 -27.43 25.76 -22.18
C ASP A 644 -26.64 24.46 -21.97
N ILE A 645 -25.92 24.35 -20.84
CA ILE A 645 -25.07 23.19 -20.51
C ILE A 645 -25.84 21.86 -20.48
N ASN A 646 -27.14 21.88 -20.30
CA ASN A 646 -27.97 20.68 -20.32
C ASN A 646 -28.12 20.08 -21.73
N ARG A 647 -27.63 20.76 -22.76
CA ARG A 647 -27.63 20.31 -24.16
C ARG A 647 -26.30 19.72 -24.62
N ILE A 648 -25.29 19.74 -23.75
CA ILE A 648 -23.99 19.13 -24.05
C ILE A 648 -24.13 17.61 -23.87
N GLU A 649 -23.73 16.87 -24.89
CA GLU A 649 -23.65 15.42 -24.77
C GLU A 649 -22.52 15.04 -23.79
N PHE A 650 -22.78 14.08 -22.89
CA PHE A 650 -21.80 13.69 -21.88
C PHE A 650 -20.48 13.20 -22.48
N ASP A 651 -20.48 12.60 -23.65
CA ASP A 651 -19.29 12.15 -24.36
C ASP A 651 -18.35 13.31 -24.73
N GLU A 652 -18.89 14.47 -25.07
CA GLU A 652 -18.11 15.69 -25.32
C GLU A 652 -17.48 16.22 -24.02
N VAL A 653 -18.26 16.20 -22.92
CA VAL A 653 -17.81 16.60 -21.60
C VAL A 653 -16.70 15.65 -21.12
N LEU A 654 -16.89 14.35 -21.23
CA LEU A 654 -15.93 13.34 -20.82
C LEU A 654 -14.63 13.48 -21.62
N THR A 655 -14.72 13.66 -22.94
CA THR A 655 -13.55 13.86 -23.81
C THR A 655 -12.77 15.10 -23.41
N ALA A 656 -13.47 16.22 -23.16
CA ALA A 656 -12.83 17.46 -22.70
C ALA A 656 -12.18 17.31 -21.32
N TRP A 657 -12.81 16.58 -20.41
CA TRP A 657 -12.31 16.32 -19.06
C TRP A 657 -11.03 15.48 -19.08
N LEU A 658 -11.04 14.40 -19.88
CA LEU A 658 -9.86 13.56 -20.10
C LEU A 658 -8.70 14.38 -20.71
N GLN A 659 -8.98 15.21 -21.69
CA GLN A 659 -7.98 16.06 -22.33
C GLN A 659 -7.37 17.07 -21.33
N LEU A 660 -8.23 17.78 -20.58
CA LEU A 660 -7.81 18.76 -19.59
C LEU A 660 -6.89 18.13 -18.54
N SER A 661 -7.36 17.06 -17.89
CA SER A 661 -6.65 16.44 -16.78
C SER A 661 -5.35 15.76 -17.21
N ALA A 662 -5.35 15.12 -18.38
CA ALA A 662 -4.15 14.50 -18.94
C ALA A 662 -3.08 15.51 -19.36
N SER A 663 -3.46 16.73 -19.73
CA SER A 663 -2.52 17.81 -20.06
C SER A 663 -1.87 18.47 -18.84
N GLY A 664 -2.22 18.04 -17.64
CA GLY A 664 -1.73 18.64 -16.40
C GLY A 664 -0.26 18.35 -16.08
N ASN A 665 0.26 19.09 -15.09
CA ASN A 665 1.68 19.06 -14.72
C ASN A 665 2.11 17.79 -13.96
N SER A 666 1.19 16.94 -13.50
CA SER A 666 1.50 15.72 -12.75
C SER A 666 2.31 14.72 -13.58
N SER A 667 3.37 14.17 -13.00
CA SER A 667 4.25 13.21 -13.69
C SER A 667 3.55 11.93 -14.12
N LEU A 668 2.55 11.48 -13.33
CA LEU A 668 1.74 10.30 -13.61
C LEU A 668 0.28 10.71 -13.77
N TYR A 669 -0.43 10.04 -14.67
CA TYR A 669 -1.87 10.23 -14.87
C TYR A 669 -2.59 8.89 -14.98
N SER A 670 -3.74 8.75 -14.34
CA SER A 670 -4.56 7.53 -14.42
C SER A 670 -6.02 7.86 -14.67
N VAL A 671 -6.67 7.06 -15.52
CA VAL A 671 -8.12 7.07 -15.75
C VAL A 671 -8.73 5.74 -15.33
N GLN A 672 -9.88 5.77 -14.67
CA GLN A 672 -10.60 4.54 -14.31
C GLN A 672 -11.24 3.89 -15.53
N LEU A 673 -11.23 2.55 -15.55
CA LEU A 673 -11.92 1.78 -16.58
C LEU A 673 -13.43 2.02 -16.53
N GLU A 674 -13.99 2.19 -15.35
CA GLU A 674 -15.39 2.55 -15.08
C GLU A 674 -15.78 3.87 -15.76
N ASP A 675 -14.91 4.87 -15.73
CA ASP A 675 -15.15 6.17 -16.38
C ASP A 675 -15.08 6.06 -17.91
N LEU A 676 -14.15 5.23 -18.41
CA LEU A 676 -14.02 4.99 -19.87
C LEU A 676 -15.25 4.31 -20.47
N ILE A 677 -16.01 3.53 -19.71
CA ILE A 677 -17.26 2.89 -20.14
C ILE A 677 -18.50 3.61 -19.63
N CYS A 678 -18.38 4.78 -19.03
CA CYS A 678 -19.46 5.61 -18.52
C CYS A 678 -20.35 4.92 -17.48
N GLU A 679 -19.77 4.15 -16.55
CA GLU A 679 -20.51 3.58 -15.42
C GLU A 679 -21.15 4.69 -14.59
N THR A 680 -22.37 4.44 -14.14
CA THR A 680 -23.14 5.39 -13.31
C THR A 680 -23.23 4.97 -11.85
N MET A 681 -22.83 3.75 -11.54
CA MET A 681 -22.91 3.21 -10.18
C MET A 681 -21.51 2.96 -9.63
N PRO A 682 -21.16 3.50 -8.46
CA PRO A 682 -19.85 3.33 -7.87
C PRO A 682 -19.63 1.89 -7.39
N VAL A 683 -18.38 1.48 -7.30
CA VAL A 683 -18.01 0.16 -6.73
C VAL A 683 -18.08 0.17 -5.20
N ASN A 684 -17.94 1.35 -4.59
CA ASN A 684 -17.98 1.56 -3.15
C ASN A 684 -18.64 2.91 -2.82
N ILE A 685 -19.34 2.96 -1.69
CA ILE A 685 -19.85 4.19 -1.07
C ILE A 685 -19.30 4.25 0.36
N PRO A 686 -18.34 5.13 0.64
CA PRO A 686 -17.78 5.29 1.97
C PRO A 686 -18.87 5.53 3.03
N GLY A 687 -18.72 4.88 4.20
CA GLY A 687 -19.68 4.97 5.29
C GLY A 687 -20.89 4.05 5.18
N THR A 688 -20.99 3.20 4.13
CA THR A 688 -22.03 2.16 4.01
C THR A 688 -21.44 0.77 4.22
N TRP A 689 -22.27 -0.15 4.70
CA TRP A 689 -21.90 -1.56 4.89
C TRP A 689 -22.84 -2.50 4.11
N LYS A 690 -24.04 -2.74 4.65
CA LYS A 690 -25.06 -3.62 4.03
C LYS A 690 -26.06 -2.88 3.17
N GLU A 691 -26.11 -1.57 3.31
CA GLU A 691 -27.04 -0.68 2.61
C GLU A 691 -26.73 -0.63 1.11
N TYR A 692 -25.47 -0.80 0.74
CA TYR A 692 -24.98 -0.81 -0.63
C TYR A 692 -24.12 -2.06 -0.88
N PRO A 693 -24.17 -2.67 -2.08
CA PRO A 693 -23.34 -3.85 -2.41
C PRO A 693 -21.90 -3.47 -2.73
N ASN A 694 -21.21 -2.85 -1.76
CA ASN A 694 -19.80 -2.47 -1.87
C ASN A 694 -18.93 -3.64 -2.32
N TRP A 695 -17.98 -3.39 -3.22
CA TRP A 695 -16.96 -4.34 -3.70
C TRP A 695 -17.54 -5.54 -4.47
N ARG A 696 -18.83 -5.49 -4.86
CA ARG A 696 -19.51 -6.58 -5.57
C ARG A 696 -19.92 -6.24 -7.00
N ARG A 697 -19.85 -4.95 -7.39
CA ARG A 697 -20.25 -4.54 -8.72
C ARG A 697 -19.25 -5.03 -9.74
N ARG A 698 -19.81 -5.47 -10.87
CA ARG A 698 -19.05 -5.87 -12.05
C ARG A 698 -19.31 -4.86 -13.15
N LEU A 699 -18.32 -4.67 -14.02
CA LEU A 699 -18.46 -3.77 -15.17
C LEU A 699 -19.66 -4.16 -16.02
N SER A 700 -20.38 -3.17 -16.54
CA SER A 700 -21.52 -3.37 -17.43
C SER A 700 -21.11 -3.95 -18.78
N MET A 701 -19.88 -3.68 -19.20
CA MET A 701 -19.30 -4.10 -20.48
C MET A 701 -18.24 -5.20 -20.27
N SER A 702 -18.22 -6.21 -21.14
CA SER A 702 -17.17 -7.24 -21.09
C SER A 702 -15.85 -6.72 -21.65
N LEU A 703 -14.75 -7.37 -21.25
CA LEU A 703 -13.39 -7.00 -21.69
C LEU A 703 -13.26 -7.09 -23.22
N GLU A 704 -13.90 -8.07 -23.86
CA GLU A 704 -13.94 -8.26 -25.31
C GLU A 704 -14.60 -7.05 -26.00
N HIS A 705 -15.69 -6.52 -25.42
CA HIS A 705 -16.35 -5.30 -25.95
C HIS A 705 -15.51 -4.05 -25.69
N ILE A 706 -14.90 -3.92 -24.50
CA ILE A 706 -14.02 -2.80 -24.14
C ILE A 706 -12.86 -2.69 -25.15
N THR A 707 -12.20 -3.80 -25.43
CA THR A 707 -11.02 -3.83 -26.31
C THR A 707 -11.32 -3.59 -27.79
N THR A 708 -12.60 -3.81 -28.20
CA THR A 708 -13.04 -3.58 -29.58
C THR A 708 -13.74 -2.23 -29.78
N SER A 709 -14.16 -1.55 -28.72
CA SER A 709 -14.92 -0.29 -28.77
C SER A 709 -14.10 0.87 -29.34
N ASP A 710 -14.58 1.46 -30.45
CA ASP A 710 -13.96 2.64 -31.06
C ASP A 710 -14.07 3.88 -30.15
N ALA A 711 -15.16 4.04 -29.42
CA ALA A 711 -15.34 5.16 -28.49
C ALA A 711 -14.29 5.13 -27.38
N ILE A 712 -14.01 3.95 -26.78
CA ILE A 712 -12.97 3.79 -25.76
C ILE A 712 -11.59 4.08 -26.35
N LYS A 713 -11.26 3.53 -27.51
CA LYS A 713 -10.01 3.80 -28.21
C LYS A 713 -9.81 5.29 -28.49
N GLN A 714 -10.87 5.99 -28.88
CA GLN A 714 -10.82 7.44 -29.12
C GLN A 714 -10.53 8.20 -27.82
N ARG A 715 -11.19 7.87 -26.69
CA ARG A 715 -10.92 8.46 -25.37
C ARG A 715 -9.48 8.24 -24.94
N LEU A 716 -8.96 7.03 -25.09
CA LEU A 716 -7.56 6.70 -24.78
C LEU A 716 -6.57 7.43 -25.71
N SER A 717 -6.91 7.60 -26.99
CA SER A 717 -6.10 8.40 -27.94
C SER A 717 -5.99 9.87 -27.51
N VAL A 718 -7.06 10.47 -27.00
CA VAL A 718 -7.06 11.85 -26.47
C VAL A 718 -6.09 11.97 -25.29
N ILE A 719 -6.15 11.02 -24.33
CA ILE A 719 -5.21 10.97 -23.21
C ILE A 719 -3.76 10.86 -23.72
N ASN A 720 -3.50 9.90 -24.60
CA ASN A 720 -2.16 9.65 -25.13
C ASN A 720 -1.58 10.87 -25.84
N GLN A 721 -2.38 11.56 -26.67
CA GLN A 721 -1.97 12.79 -27.34
C GLN A 721 -1.67 13.93 -26.35
N SER A 722 -2.53 14.10 -25.33
CA SER A 722 -2.35 15.12 -24.30
C SER A 722 -1.07 14.92 -23.47
N ARG A 723 -0.63 13.66 -23.29
CA ARG A 723 0.60 13.30 -22.57
C ARG A 723 1.87 13.37 -23.43
N MET A 724 1.73 13.51 -24.76
CA MET A 724 2.86 13.63 -25.70
C MET A 724 3.30 15.07 -25.98
N THR A 725 2.49 16.07 -25.68
CA THR A 725 2.63 17.45 -26.22
C THR A 725 3.59 18.36 -25.47
N ASP A 726 4.22 17.95 -24.40
CA ASP A 726 5.13 18.79 -23.59
C ASP A 726 6.50 19.13 -24.23
N ALA A 727 6.76 18.72 -25.46
CA ALA A 727 8.02 19.08 -26.14
C ALA A 727 7.97 20.43 -26.88
N GLN A 728 6.86 21.17 -26.85
CA GLN A 728 6.66 22.40 -27.69
C GLN A 728 6.41 23.70 -26.93
N PHE A 729 6.37 23.74 -25.61
CA PHE A 729 6.05 24.96 -24.85
C PHE A 729 7.24 25.70 -24.21
N ASP A 730 8.49 25.25 -24.42
CA ASP A 730 9.71 26.02 -24.11
C ASP A 730 10.38 26.57 -25.37
N GLN A 731 9.72 27.51 -26.08
CA GLN A 731 10.34 28.44 -27.01
C GLN A 731 9.90 29.87 -26.72
#